data_ea79eb46a26dc574a1726f1e72a7d3f6
#
_entry.id   ea79eb46a26dc574a1726f1e72a7d3f6
#
_cell.length_a   1.000
_cell.length_b   1.000
_cell.length_c   1.000
_cell.angle_alpha   90.00
_cell.angle_beta   90.00
_cell.angle_gamma   90.00
#
_symmetry.space_group_name_H-M   'P 1'
#
loop_
_entity.id
_entity.type
_entity.pdbx_description
1 polymer ?
#
loop_
_entity_poly.entity_id
_entity_poly.type
_entity_poly.pdbx_seq_one_letter_code
_entity_poly.pdbx_strand_id
1 'polypeptide(L)'
;MKIQGISKTYNIKSAQPVIALNDISFDLPEVGMIFILGKSGSGKSTLLNVLSGLDKVDKGHIEICGKDITKLSESELCNYRNSCCGFVFQEYNLIPELSVGENIMLALQLQGEKNAESKVREILERVGLSEYEKRKVTELSGGQKQRVAIARAIVKNPNIIFADEPTGALDEQTGKSILDLLKDFSKNKLVIVVTHDKEFAKKYGDRVIELADGKIVSDSDETKFIQEGTDTETWKKPKLPIKIAFKIGCSNFKYHPIRLLATMFLSIIAFTFLGISLNISFSRFQDIVFNSMKGRQIEYSLIKKYNKNNLEIPIKENEKHAIEKDTGRTIGAMNMPLDIKLTQESENSYYSTLPNGYAEISDDLIKRFNLSVIGQLPHISNEIALTKLSAEIINYRNYFENSEEKIIGNHLEINGREYIITAIIDTHFDADKYSILKNALPNTESQLEDSFQKEVMNSLHNFIFVNDITDYCTKNILTDKETCGLYLTDEFSIEVTQLTPNADSFDIYSPSNCLNGNYISAYLIPVVLQTVDCNIKYDNRIFLNYGDLFRALYDEEYSNENAKTDDSLYIGIYEKYKNKYLFPTSFNCFILEKKYNIKCGVSIDGFYVNGKNDGTIILSDELYQTFYDEIGGRYNYLFISAESNAIKQYIRPKGTFRIDNFIVESITKYWSIINTIKDVAYILSGVFAIFSISLFLNFMSQSVIDKTKIIGILKANGCNNHVLNTIFIVEGFIVACSVFTIVTLMVLTVYMIFNKYYANIVFLGINIRTFPVLASFILLFALSGCLFPIIHIKNRSPYDIISRS
;
A
#
# COMPACT_ATOMS: atom_id res chain seq x y z
N MET A 1 -26.08 -48.36 35.14
CA MET A 1 -24.81 -47.63 35.37
C MET A 1 -24.08 -48.35 36.50
N LYS A 2 -22.76 -48.66 36.32
CA LYS A 2 -21.95 -49.34 37.35
C LYS A 2 -20.86 -48.38 37.86
N ILE A 3 -20.78 -48.25 39.18
CA ILE A 3 -19.80 -47.41 39.87
C ILE A 3 -18.94 -48.26 40.77
N GLN A 4 -17.62 -48.24 40.61
CA GLN A 4 -16.69 -49.10 41.31
C GLN A 4 -15.49 -48.31 41.85
N GLY A 5 -15.38 -48.25 43.20
CA GLY A 5 -14.19 -47.73 43.91
C GLY A 5 -13.86 -46.27 43.62
N ILE A 6 -14.86 -45.40 43.33
CA ILE A 6 -14.57 -44.01 42.96
C ILE A 6 -14.09 -43.19 44.14
N SER A 7 -13.00 -42.45 43.93
CA SER A 7 -12.45 -41.51 44.91
C SER A 7 -12.13 -40.19 44.25
N LYS A 8 -12.34 -39.08 45.00
CA LYS A 8 -12.04 -37.72 44.54
C LYS A 8 -11.50 -36.85 45.66
N THR A 9 -10.38 -36.21 45.44
CA THR A 9 -9.72 -35.29 46.37
C THR A 9 -9.47 -33.94 45.72
N TYR A 10 -9.88 -32.89 46.38
CA TYR A 10 -9.62 -31.53 45.95
C TYR A 10 -8.40 -30.92 46.68
N ASN A 11 -7.76 -29.93 46.10
CA ASN A 11 -6.63 -29.21 46.71
C ASN A 11 -5.43 -30.12 47.10
N ILE A 12 -5.12 -31.12 46.27
CA ILE A 12 -4.05 -32.11 46.53
C ILE A 12 -2.70 -31.45 46.82
N LYS A 13 -2.45 -30.26 46.27
CA LYS A 13 -1.20 -29.48 46.42
C LYS A 13 -1.23 -28.54 47.64
N SER A 14 -2.32 -28.42 48.36
CA SER A 14 -2.42 -27.55 49.54
C SER A 14 -2.06 -28.32 50.82
N ALA A 15 -1.80 -27.57 51.93
CA ALA A 15 -1.54 -28.17 53.22
C ALA A 15 -2.71 -29.01 53.82
N GLN A 16 -3.89 -28.78 53.27
CA GLN A 16 -5.11 -29.50 53.68
C GLN A 16 -5.91 -30.00 52.44
N PRO A 17 -5.61 -31.22 51.95
CA PRO A 17 -6.39 -31.84 50.90
C PRO A 17 -7.77 -32.23 51.43
N VAL A 18 -8.83 -31.98 50.63
CA VAL A 18 -10.22 -32.35 51.00
C VAL A 18 -10.61 -33.59 50.24
N ILE A 19 -10.82 -34.70 50.95
CA ILE A 19 -11.36 -35.94 50.38
C ILE A 19 -12.86 -35.77 50.25
N ALA A 20 -13.35 -35.59 49.03
CA ALA A 20 -14.76 -35.38 48.74
C ALA A 20 -15.52 -36.69 48.50
N LEU A 21 -14.87 -37.71 47.92
CA LEU A 21 -15.39 -39.06 47.73
C LEU A 21 -14.30 -40.05 48.11
N ASN A 22 -14.69 -41.11 48.83
CA ASN A 22 -13.76 -42.11 49.35
C ASN A 22 -14.33 -43.53 49.13
N ASP A 23 -13.83 -44.21 48.08
CA ASP A 23 -14.10 -45.62 47.76
C ASP A 23 -15.62 -45.94 47.64
N ILE A 24 -16.31 -45.17 46.80
CA ILE A 24 -17.77 -45.33 46.58
C ILE A 24 -18.02 -46.37 45.48
N SER A 25 -18.87 -47.37 45.82
CA SER A 25 -19.28 -48.41 44.87
C SER A 25 -20.77 -48.69 44.99
N PHE A 26 -21.50 -48.63 43.91
CA PHE A 26 -22.90 -48.99 43.80
C PHE A 26 -23.34 -49.09 42.32
N ASP A 27 -24.48 -49.75 42.08
CA ASP A 27 -25.06 -49.90 40.75
C ASP A 27 -26.40 -49.15 40.70
N LEU A 28 -26.66 -48.50 39.54
CA LEU A 28 -27.92 -47.77 39.31
C LEU A 28 -28.72 -48.42 38.19
N PRO A 29 -30.09 -48.44 38.31
CA PRO A 29 -30.97 -48.96 37.28
C PRO A 29 -30.95 -48.06 36.02
N GLU A 30 -31.63 -48.51 34.96
CA GLU A 30 -31.77 -47.74 33.71
C GLU A 30 -32.88 -46.70 33.79
N VAL A 31 -33.84 -46.88 34.61
CA VAL A 31 -35.02 -46.04 34.85
C VAL A 31 -35.32 -45.89 36.35
N GLY A 32 -36.01 -44.81 36.70
CA GLY A 32 -36.39 -44.51 38.03
C GLY A 32 -35.85 -43.23 38.61
N MET A 33 -36.34 -42.80 39.75
CA MET A 33 -35.93 -41.59 40.46
C MET A 33 -35.12 -41.95 41.70
N ILE A 34 -33.81 -41.67 41.63
CA ILE A 34 -32.87 -42.02 42.69
C ILE A 34 -32.50 -40.73 43.44
N PHE A 35 -32.61 -40.70 44.73
CA PHE A 35 -32.21 -39.62 45.61
C PHE A 35 -30.88 -39.91 46.28
N ILE A 36 -29.94 -38.91 46.14
CA ILE A 36 -28.69 -38.87 46.90
C ILE A 36 -28.88 -37.86 48.05
N LEU A 37 -29.01 -38.34 49.25
CA LEU A 37 -29.20 -37.55 50.48
C LEU A 37 -27.87 -37.33 51.21
N GLY A 38 -27.76 -36.21 51.96
CA GLY A 38 -26.65 -35.96 52.87
C GLY A 38 -26.59 -34.49 53.29
N LYS A 39 -25.84 -34.22 54.34
CA LYS A 39 -25.59 -32.87 54.81
C LYS A 39 -24.77 -32.06 53.78
N SER A 40 -24.75 -30.73 53.96
CA SER A 40 -23.83 -29.91 53.18
C SER A 40 -22.39 -30.38 53.37
N GLY A 41 -21.58 -30.44 52.30
CA GLY A 41 -20.18 -30.92 52.36
C GLY A 41 -19.99 -32.44 52.38
N SER A 42 -21.06 -33.28 52.35
CA SER A 42 -20.94 -34.75 52.37
C SER A 42 -20.45 -35.39 51.05
N GLY A 43 -20.23 -34.60 49.99
CA GLY A 43 -19.73 -35.07 48.69
C GLY A 43 -20.82 -35.29 47.61
N LYS A 44 -22.08 -34.96 47.89
CA LYS A 44 -23.24 -35.19 46.96
C LYS A 44 -23.04 -34.57 45.57
N SER A 45 -22.79 -33.25 45.51
CA SER A 45 -22.59 -32.55 44.23
C SER A 45 -21.30 -33.03 43.54
N THR A 46 -20.28 -33.40 44.32
CA THR A 46 -19.05 -34.02 43.76
C THR A 46 -19.39 -35.36 43.10
N LEU A 47 -20.22 -36.21 43.75
CA LEU A 47 -20.66 -37.48 43.18
C LEU A 47 -21.44 -37.22 41.88
N LEU A 48 -22.40 -36.31 41.88
CA LEU A 48 -23.17 -35.94 40.68
C LEU A 48 -22.27 -35.46 39.56
N ASN A 49 -21.26 -34.62 39.85
CA ASN A 49 -20.33 -34.05 38.87
C ASN A 49 -19.42 -35.12 38.23
N VAL A 50 -18.94 -36.10 38.99
CA VAL A 50 -18.13 -37.18 38.41
C VAL A 50 -18.96 -38.18 37.61
N LEU A 51 -20.18 -38.52 38.07
CA LEU A 51 -21.10 -39.39 37.34
C LEU A 51 -21.53 -38.79 36.02
N SER A 52 -21.68 -37.50 35.98
CA SER A 52 -22.05 -36.76 34.77
C SER A 52 -20.90 -36.41 33.87
N GLY A 53 -19.66 -36.70 34.25
CA GLY A 53 -18.47 -36.35 33.52
C GLY A 53 -18.18 -34.85 33.48
N LEU A 54 -18.72 -34.02 34.38
CA LEU A 54 -18.39 -32.60 34.57
C LEU A 54 -17.05 -32.45 35.30
N ASP A 55 -16.70 -33.42 36.16
CA ASP A 55 -15.38 -33.51 36.78
C ASP A 55 -14.82 -34.93 36.60
N LYS A 56 -13.51 -35.11 36.78
CA LYS A 56 -12.83 -36.39 36.66
C LYS A 56 -12.64 -37.01 38.02
N VAL A 57 -12.73 -38.34 38.07
CA VAL A 57 -12.36 -39.12 39.27
C VAL A 57 -10.84 -39.21 39.37
N ASP A 58 -10.33 -39.40 40.60
CA ASP A 58 -8.91 -39.66 40.84
C ASP A 58 -8.60 -41.15 40.79
N LYS A 59 -9.55 -41.97 41.26
CA LYS A 59 -9.50 -43.46 41.25
C LYS A 59 -10.86 -44.05 40.99
N GLY A 60 -10.88 -45.30 40.54
CA GLY A 60 -12.08 -46.09 40.30
C GLY A 60 -12.59 -46.01 38.87
N HIS A 61 -13.75 -46.65 38.63
CA HIS A 61 -14.35 -46.78 37.32
C HIS A 61 -15.83 -46.46 37.33
N ILE A 62 -16.32 -45.83 36.28
CA ILE A 62 -17.75 -45.54 36.08
C ILE A 62 -18.13 -46.03 34.69
N GLU A 63 -18.94 -47.09 34.64
CA GLU A 63 -19.43 -47.68 33.39
C GLU A 63 -20.85 -47.26 33.10
N ILE A 64 -21.07 -46.68 31.92
CA ILE A 64 -22.36 -46.17 31.44
C ILE A 64 -22.54 -46.61 29.99
N CYS A 65 -23.68 -47.24 29.68
CA CYS A 65 -23.96 -47.74 28.32
C CYS A 65 -22.78 -48.56 27.74
N GLY A 66 -22.17 -49.42 28.56
CA GLY A 66 -21.05 -50.28 28.16
C GLY A 66 -19.71 -49.58 27.94
N LYS A 67 -19.55 -48.30 28.33
CA LYS A 67 -18.32 -47.52 28.22
C LYS A 67 -17.87 -47.00 29.58
N ASP A 68 -16.56 -47.16 29.84
CA ASP A 68 -15.92 -46.60 31.04
C ASP A 68 -15.63 -45.10 30.80
N ILE A 69 -16.43 -44.21 31.39
CA ILE A 69 -16.32 -42.76 31.22
C ILE A 69 -15.06 -42.18 31.86
N THR A 70 -14.41 -42.88 32.79
CA THR A 70 -13.20 -42.41 33.49
C THR A 70 -11.98 -42.39 32.57
N LYS A 71 -12.00 -43.22 31.51
CA LYS A 71 -10.93 -43.34 30.52
C LYS A 71 -11.09 -42.40 29.29
N LEU A 72 -12.24 -41.73 29.21
CA LEU A 72 -12.57 -40.90 28.05
C LEU A 72 -11.77 -39.61 28.02
N SER A 73 -11.39 -39.20 26.82
CA SER A 73 -10.86 -37.87 26.55
C SER A 73 -11.92 -36.79 26.80
N GLU A 74 -11.50 -35.53 27.00
CA GLU A 74 -12.47 -34.43 27.19
C GLU A 74 -13.43 -34.27 26.01
N SER A 75 -12.97 -34.53 24.77
CA SER A 75 -13.85 -34.53 23.60
C SER A 75 -14.94 -35.61 23.64
N GLU A 76 -14.57 -36.80 24.11
CA GLU A 76 -15.54 -37.91 24.27
C GLU A 76 -16.49 -37.67 25.44
N LEU A 77 -16.00 -37.08 26.54
CA LEU A 77 -16.88 -36.63 27.64
C LEU A 77 -17.87 -35.54 27.16
N CYS A 78 -17.45 -34.66 26.25
CA CYS A 78 -18.39 -33.73 25.63
C CYS A 78 -19.48 -34.43 24.82
N ASN A 79 -19.12 -35.48 24.06
CA ASN A 79 -20.09 -36.27 23.31
C ASN A 79 -21.05 -37.03 24.25
N TYR A 80 -20.54 -37.57 25.37
CA TYR A 80 -21.34 -38.18 26.43
C TYR A 80 -22.35 -37.20 27.03
N ARG A 81 -21.88 -36.00 27.47
CA ARG A 81 -22.76 -34.97 28.02
C ARG A 81 -23.79 -34.49 27.00
N ASN A 82 -23.40 -34.35 25.74
CA ASN A 82 -24.30 -33.92 24.67
C ASN A 82 -25.40 -34.92 24.38
N SER A 83 -25.08 -36.22 24.41
CA SER A 83 -26.02 -37.29 24.01
C SER A 83 -26.79 -37.89 25.18
N CYS A 84 -26.13 -38.25 26.28
CA CYS A 84 -26.70 -39.08 27.35
C CYS A 84 -27.16 -38.27 28.57
N CYS A 85 -26.62 -37.07 28.83
CA CYS A 85 -26.86 -36.36 30.08
C CYS A 85 -27.79 -35.17 29.91
N GLY A 86 -28.76 -35.01 30.78
CA GLY A 86 -29.53 -33.79 31.04
C GLY A 86 -29.12 -33.17 32.36
N PHE A 87 -28.91 -31.86 32.42
CA PHE A 87 -28.49 -31.17 33.66
C PHE A 87 -29.52 -30.17 34.14
N VAL A 88 -29.89 -30.27 35.42
CA VAL A 88 -30.70 -29.30 36.14
C VAL A 88 -29.84 -28.79 37.31
N PHE A 89 -29.35 -27.59 37.22
CA PHE A 89 -28.48 -26.98 38.22
C PHE A 89 -29.27 -26.21 39.28
N GLN A 90 -28.70 -26.07 40.46
CA GLN A 90 -29.28 -25.31 41.58
C GLN A 90 -29.51 -23.82 41.21
N GLU A 91 -28.58 -23.20 40.52
CA GLU A 91 -28.67 -21.80 40.06
C GLU A 91 -29.29 -21.64 38.67
N TYR A 92 -30.06 -22.61 38.15
CA TYR A 92 -30.69 -22.64 36.83
C TYR A 92 -29.68 -22.66 35.64
N ASN A 93 -28.62 -21.92 35.72
CA ASN A 93 -27.58 -21.79 34.74
C ASN A 93 -28.11 -21.55 33.29
N LEU A 94 -29.02 -20.58 33.17
CA LEU A 94 -29.55 -20.12 31.88
C LEU A 94 -28.64 -19.03 31.33
N ILE A 95 -28.58 -18.95 29.99
CA ILE A 95 -27.79 -17.96 29.27
C ILE A 95 -28.62 -16.67 29.10
N PRO A 96 -28.26 -15.56 29.74
CA PRO A 96 -29.08 -14.33 29.76
C PRO A 96 -29.30 -13.70 28.38
N GLU A 97 -28.35 -13.88 27.47
CA GLU A 97 -28.38 -13.33 26.12
C GLU A 97 -29.38 -14.04 25.21
N LEU A 98 -29.82 -15.23 25.63
CA LEU A 98 -30.74 -16.05 24.85
C LEU A 98 -32.17 -15.95 25.44
N SER A 99 -33.18 -16.06 24.59
CA SER A 99 -34.58 -16.19 25.03
C SER A 99 -34.81 -17.54 25.70
N VAL A 100 -36.00 -17.74 26.27
CA VAL A 100 -36.43 -19.01 26.82
C VAL A 100 -36.33 -20.14 25.80
N GLY A 101 -36.93 -19.94 24.61
CA GLY A 101 -36.88 -20.92 23.54
C GLY A 101 -35.45 -21.17 23.05
N GLU A 102 -34.60 -20.13 22.93
CA GLU A 102 -33.22 -20.31 22.52
C GLU A 102 -32.36 -21.06 23.54
N ASN A 103 -32.59 -20.87 24.86
CA ASN A 103 -31.93 -21.65 25.89
C ASN A 103 -32.24 -23.14 25.79
N ILE A 104 -33.50 -23.49 25.52
CA ILE A 104 -33.93 -24.88 25.32
C ILE A 104 -33.40 -25.41 23.99
N MET A 105 -33.56 -24.64 22.92
CA MET A 105 -33.13 -24.98 21.57
C MET A 105 -31.63 -25.27 21.48
N LEU A 106 -30.80 -24.59 22.29
CA LEU A 106 -29.34 -24.76 22.32
C LEU A 106 -28.97 -26.26 22.53
N ALA A 107 -29.66 -26.99 23.41
CA ALA A 107 -29.36 -28.39 23.66
C ALA A 107 -29.60 -29.26 22.41
N LEU A 108 -30.66 -29.02 21.66
CA LEU A 108 -30.95 -29.70 20.38
C LEU A 108 -29.97 -29.33 19.27
N GLN A 109 -29.64 -28.05 19.17
CA GLN A 109 -28.71 -27.55 18.16
C GLN A 109 -27.30 -28.10 18.37
N LEU A 110 -26.86 -28.28 19.61
CA LEU A 110 -25.59 -28.94 19.91
C LEU A 110 -25.59 -30.39 19.39
N GLN A 111 -26.73 -31.06 19.37
CA GLN A 111 -26.88 -32.40 18.78
C GLN A 111 -27.00 -32.39 17.24
N GLY A 112 -27.06 -31.19 16.61
CA GLY A 112 -27.26 -31.03 15.17
C GLY A 112 -28.70 -31.34 14.71
N GLU A 113 -29.69 -31.24 15.58
CA GLU A 113 -31.10 -31.48 15.29
C GLU A 113 -31.67 -30.41 14.39
N LYS A 114 -32.31 -30.81 13.29
CA LYS A 114 -32.83 -29.84 12.27
C LYS A 114 -34.21 -29.28 12.67
N ASN A 115 -35.06 -30.09 13.34
CA ASN A 115 -36.45 -29.73 13.71
C ASN A 115 -36.51 -29.24 15.16
N ALA A 116 -35.59 -28.40 15.59
CA ALA A 116 -35.49 -27.99 16.99
C ALA A 116 -36.69 -27.17 17.48
N GLU A 117 -37.30 -26.35 16.61
CA GLU A 117 -38.41 -25.46 16.99
C GLU A 117 -39.67 -26.19 17.41
N SER A 118 -40.06 -27.25 16.68
CA SER A 118 -41.25 -28.05 17.05
C SER A 118 -41.09 -28.75 18.41
N LYS A 119 -39.88 -29.31 18.64
CA LYS A 119 -39.57 -29.97 19.91
C LYS A 119 -39.51 -28.98 21.09
N VAL A 120 -39.05 -27.78 20.83
CA VAL A 120 -39.04 -26.71 21.86
C VAL A 120 -40.45 -26.30 22.25
N ARG A 121 -41.37 -26.16 21.32
CA ARG A 121 -42.78 -25.86 21.63
C ARG A 121 -43.45 -26.97 22.41
N GLU A 122 -43.25 -28.22 22.01
CA GLU A 122 -43.79 -29.40 22.71
C GLU A 122 -43.30 -29.45 24.16
N ILE A 123 -42.00 -29.21 24.38
CA ILE A 123 -41.47 -29.27 25.75
C ILE A 123 -41.90 -28.07 26.58
N LEU A 124 -42.04 -26.88 25.98
CA LEU A 124 -42.58 -25.70 26.66
C LEU A 124 -44.02 -25.91 27.13
N GLU A 125 -44.85 -26.61 26.36
CA GLU A 125 -46.20 -27.01 26.74
C GLU A 125 -46.16 -27.96 27.93
N ARG A 126 -45.32 -28.99 27.90
CA ARG A 126 -45.16 -29.96 28.98
C ARG A 126 -44.73 -29.36 30.32
N VAL A 127 -43.89 -28.30 30.27
CA VAL A 127 -43.45 -27.59 31.46
C VAL A 127 -44.34 -26.39 31.84
N GLY A 128 -45.45 -26.19 31.12
CA GLY A 128 -46.41 -25.12 31.38
C GLY A 128 -45.90 -23.71 31.10
N LEU A 129 -45.10 -23.54 30.02
CA LEU A 129 -44.49 -22.27 29.64
C LEU A 129 -44.67 -21.95 28.13
N SER A 130 -45.79 -22.39 27.52
CA SER A 130 -46.04 -22.24 26.08
C SER A 130 -45.92 -20.84 25.55
N GLU A 131 -46.36 -19.83 26.31
CA GLU A 131 -46.32 -18.41 25.88
C GLU A 131 -44.98 -17.70 26.11
N TYR A 132 -44.01 -18.38 26.73
CA TYR A 132 -42.75 -17.76 27.18
C TYR A 132 -41.61 -17.93 26.19
N GLU A 133 -41.80 -18.58 25.05
CA GLU A 133 -40.74 -18.95 24.08
C GLU A 133 -39.82 -17.78 23.72
N LYS A 134 -40.40 -16.58 23.45
CA LYS A 134 -39.66 -15.38 23.06
C LYS A 134 -39.20 -14.49 24.20
N ARG A 135 -39.64 -14.73 25.45
CA ARG A 135 -39.26 -13.93 26.62
C ARG A 135 -37.79 -14.10 26.97
N LYS A 136 -37.21 -13.05 27.56
CA LYS A 136 -35.86 -13.12 28.13
C LYS A 136 -35.91 -13.89 29.46
N VAL A 137 -34.87 -14.71 29.67
CA VAL A 137 -34.79 -15.48 30.94
C VAL A 137 -34.63 -14.59 32.18
N THR A 138 -34.17 -13.34 32.01
CA THR A 138 -34.06 -12.35 33.09
C THR A 138 -35.43 -11.88 33.62
N GLU A 139 -36.50 -12.05 32.86
CA GLU A 139 -37.86 -11.63 33.18
C GLU A 139 -38.67 -12.70 33.92
N LEU A 140 -38.08 -13.90 34.14
CA LEU A 140 -38.75 -15.06 34.73
C LEU A 140 -38.60 -15.11 36.23
N SER A 141 -39.63 -15.62 36.92
CA SER A 141 -39.54 -16.03 38.33
C SER A 141 -38.61 -17.23 38.55
N GLY A 142 -38.15 -17.48 39.76
CA GLY A 142 -37.28 -18.63 40.09
C GLY A 142 -37.85 -19.97 39.61
N GLY A 143 -39.13 -20.25 39.91
CA GLY A 143 -39.80 -21.48 39.46
C GLY A 143 -39.92 -21.59 37.94
N GLN A 144 -40.18 -20.48 37.22
CA GLN A 144 -40.17 -20.45 35.77
C GLN A 144 -38.78 -20.71 35.19
N LYS A 145 -37.70 -20.09 35.76
CA LYS A 145 -36.31 -20.38 35.37
C LYS A 145 -35.96 -21.86 35.56
N GLN A 146 -36.41 -22.47 36.67
CA GLN A 146 -36.18 -23.90 36.93
C GLN A 146 -36.89 -24.79 35.90
N ARG A 147 -38.13 -24.46 35.51
CA ARG A 147 -38.85 -25.18 34.46
C ARG A 147 -38.17 -25.06 33.12
N VAL A 148 -37.60 -23.90 32.80
CA VAL A 148 -36.78 -23.71 31.58
C VAL A 148 -35.49 -24.56 31.64
N ALA A 149 -34.81 -24.62 32.79
CA ALA A 149 -33.63 -25.46 32.98
C ALA A 149 -33.95 -26.95 32.81
N ILE A 150 -35.09 -27.40 33.36
CA ILE A 150 -35.59 -28.76 33.17
C ILE A 150 -35.95 -29.01 31.71
N ALA A 151 -36.70 -28.13 31.08
CA ALA A 151 -37.01 -28.22 29.65
C ALA A 151 -35.74 -28.36 28.77
N ARG A 152 -34.70 -27.55 29.05
CA ARG A 152 -33.40 -27.65 28.37
C ARG A 152 -32.72 -29.02 28.59
N ALA A 153 -32.82 -29.55 29.82
CA ALA A 153 -32.23 -30.84 30.16
C ALA A 153 -32.88 -32.00 29.40
N ILE A 154 -34.21 -31.98 29.28
CA ILE A 154 -35.01 -33.12 28.76
C ILE A 154 -35.28 -33.06 27.26
N VAL A 155 -35.23 -31.86 26.62
CA VAL A 155 -35.60 -31.68 25.21
C VAL A 155 -34.76 -32.54 24.23
N LYS A 156 -33.53 -32.83 24.60
CA LYS A 156 -32.61 -33.68 23.83
C LYS A 156 -32.82 -35.20 24.06
N ASN A 157 -33.81 -35.57 24.85
CA ASN A 157 -34.18 -36.94 25.24
C ASN A 157 -32.99 -37.72 25.83
N PRO A 158 -32.34 -37.25 26.91
CA PRO A 158 -31.18 -37.89 27.49
C PRO A 158 -31.55 -39.23 28.16
N ASN A 159 -30.56 -40.11 28.34
CA ASN A 159 -30.74 -41.36 29.09
C ASN A 159 -30.78 -41.11 30.61
N ILE A 160 -30.01 -40.11 31.05
CA ILE A 160 -29.84 -39.78 32.47
C ILE A 160 -30.06 -38.29 32.68
N ILE A 161 -30.87 -37.95 33.69
CA ILE A 161 -31.07 -36.57 34.15
C ILE A 161 -30.40 -36.42 35.51
N PHE A 162 -29.45 -35.49 35.59
CA PHE A 162 -28.76 -35.12 36.82
C PHE A 162 -29.37 -33.82 37.37
N ALA A 163 -29.92 -33.83 38.57
CA ALA A 163 -30.53 -32.67 39.21
C ALA A 163 -29.86 -32.39 40.55
N ASP A 164 -29.19 -31.23 40.63
CA ASP A 164 -28.53 -30.76 41.86
C ASP A 164 -29.43 -29.74 42.57
N GLU A 165 -29.97 -30.10 43.68
CA GLU A 165 -30.89 -29.34 44.52
C GLU A 165 -32.01 -28.62 43.73
N PRO A 166 -32.81 -29.33 42.91
CA PRO A 166 -33.73 -28.71 41.95
C PRO A 166 -34.85 -27.88 42.59
N THR A 167 -35.06 -27.99 43.90
CA THR A 167 -36.11 -27.31 44.68
C THR A 167 -35.55 -26.31 45.69
N GLY A 168 -34.22 -26.26 45.88
CA GLY A 168 -33.61 -25.57 47.02
C GLY A 168 -33.82 -24.02 47.07
N ALA A 169 -34.16 -23.38 45.95
CA ALA A 169 -34.43 -21.97 45.87
C ALA A 169 -35.91 -21.63 45.60
N LEU A 170 -36.82 -22.59 45.83
CA LEU A 170 -38.23 -22.48 45.50
C LEU A 170 -39.11 -22.64 46.72
N ASP A 171 -40.33 -22.06 46.69
CA ASP A 171 -41.35 -22.33 47.64
C ASP A 171 -41.85 -23.80 47.56
N GLU A 172 -42.46 -24.31 48.62
CA GLU A 172 -42.83 -25.70 48.73
C GLU A 172 -43.81 -26.19 47.65
N GLN A 173 -44.73 -25.32 47.20
CA GLN A 173 -45.72 -25.65 46.19
C GLN A 173 -45.07 -25.74 44.79
N THR A 174 -44.23 -24.82 44.50
CA THR A 174 -43.44 -24.81 43.25
C THR A 174 -42.45 -25.99 43.23
N GLY A 175 -41.81 -26.28 44.40
CA GLY A 175 -40.90 -27.41 44.54
C GLY A 175 -41.61 -28.76 44.28
N LYS A 176 -42.80 -28.94 44.81
CA LYS A 176 -43.65 -30.14 44.52
C LYS A 176 -43.94 -30.27 43.03
N SER A 177 -44.36 -29.22 42.39
CA SER A 177 -44.61 -29.18 40.94
C SER A 177 -43.39 -29.58 40.09
N ILE A 178 -42.19 -29.16 40.52
CA ILE A 178 -40.93 -29.53 39.88
C ILE A 178 -40.61 -31.01 40.04
N LEU A 179 -40.81 -31.57 41.26
CA LEU A 179 -40.58 -32.98 41.54
C LEU A 179 -41.61 -33.88 40.84
N ASP A 180 -42.88 -33.47 40.76
CA ASP A 180 -43.90 -34.16 39.99
C ASP A 180 -43.50 -34.28 38.51
N LEU A 181 -42.96 -33.20 37.93
CA LEU A 181 -42.44 -33.16 36.56
C LEU A 181 -41.25 -34.12 36.37
N LEU A 182 -40.26 -34.09 37.27
CA LEU A 182 -39.11 -35.01 37.22
C LEU A 182 -39.51 -36.44 37.42
N LYS A 183 -40.52 -36.73 38.31
CA LYS A 183 -41.07 -38.06 38.55
C LYS A 183 -41.76 -38.62 37.31
N ASP A 184 -42.47 -37.78 36.55
CA ASP A 184 -43.07 -38.23 35.30
C ASP A 184 -42.01 -38.65 34.27
N PHE A 185 -40.90 -37.93 34.19
CA PHE A 185 -39.78 -38.33 33.32
C PHE A 185 -39.05 -39.60 33.81
N SER A 186 -39.02 -39.85 35.13
CA SER A 186 -38.34 -41.00 35.68
C SER A 186 -38.99 -42.33 35.32
N LYS A 187 -40.23 -42.34 34.82
CA LYS A 187 -40.91 -43.58 34.31
C LYS A 187 -40.14 -44.22 33.16
N ASN A 188 -39.41 -43.38 32.33
CA ASN A 188 -38.74 -43.88 31.16
C ASN A 188 -37.23 -43.53 31.13
N LYS A 189 -36.73 -42.87 32.17
CA LYS A 189 -35.33 -42.36 32.26
C LYS A 189 -34.81 -42.55 33.68
N LEU A 190 -33.47 -42.57 33.78
CA LEU A 190 -32.83 -42.47 35.09
C LEU A 190 -32.76 -41.01 35.51
N VAL A 191 -33.37 -40.66 36.63
CA VAL A 191 -33.32 -39.32 37.24
C VAL A 191 -32.57 -39.41 38.56
N ILE A 192 -31.42 -38.77 38.66
CA ILE A 192 -30.59 -38.71 39.87
C ILE A 192 -30.75 -37.34 40.48
N VAL A 193 -31.34 -37.27 41.68
CA VAL A 193 -31.60 -36.02 42.39
C VAL A 193 -30.72 -35.97 43.64
N VAL A 194 -29.91 -34.93 43.72
CA VAL A 194 -29.17 -34.58 44.93
C VAL A 194 -30.00 -33.59 45.75
N THR A 195 -30.22 -33.85 47.01
CA THR A 195 -30.92 -32.94 47.92
C THR A 195 -30.53 -33.19 49.37
N HIS A 196 -30.86 -32.27 50.25
CA HIS A 196 -30.80 -32.40 51.68
C HIS A 196 -32.18 -32.62 52.28
N ASP A 197 -33.27 -32.60 51.51
CA ASP A 197 -34.65 -32.76 51.92
C ASP A 197 -35.05 -34.24 51.98
N LYS A 198 -35.22 -34.75 53.23
CA LYS A 198 -35.57 -36.14 53.47
C LYS A 198 -37.07 -36.46 53.18
N GLU A 199 -37.93 -35.45 53.24
CA GLU A 199 -39.37 -35.66 53.01
C GLU A 199 -39.62 -35.84 51.51
N PHE A 200 -39.07 -35.03 50.71
CA PHE A 200 -39.14 -35.15 49.24
C PHE A 200 -38.52 -36.47 48.75
N ALA A 201 -37.34 -36.85 49.26
CA ALA A 201 -36.75 -38.13 48.93
C ALA A 201 -37.57 -39.34 49.28
N LYS A 202 -38.20 -39.35 50.46
CA LYS A 202 -39.12 -40.43 50.87
C LYS A 202 -40.39 -40.51 50.02
N LYS A 203 -40.89 -39.33 49.59
CA LYS A 203 -42.18 -39.29 48.87
C LYS A 203 -41.96 -39.59 47.34
N TYR A 204 -40.90 -39.21 46.76
CA TYR A 204 -40.70 -39.26 45.28
C TYR A 204 -39.67 -40.31 44.85
N GLY A 205 -38.74 -40.70 45.72
CA GLY A 205 -37.64 -41.60 45.43
C GLY A 205 -38.09 -43.06 45.24
N ASP A 206 -37.70 -43.69 44.20
CA ASP A 206 -37.76 -45.16 44.02
C ASP A 206 -36.59 -45.81 44.78
N ARG A 207 -35.47 -45.09 44.96
CA ARG A 207 -34.33 -45.49 45.77
C ARG A 207 -33.68 -44.26 46.39
N VAL A 208 -33.22 -44.43 47.64
CA VAL A 208 -32.58 -43.36 48.40
C VAL A 208 -31.20 -43.81 48.89
N ILE A 209 -30.14 -43.09 48.51
CA ILE A 209 -28.75 -43.35 48.92
C ILE A 209 -28.31 -42.20 49.81
N GLU A 210 -27.94 -42.49 51.06
CA GLU A 210 -27.44 -41.45 52.00
C GLU A 210 -25.94 -41.43 52.03
N LEU A 211 -25.38 -40.19 51.81
CA LEU A 211 -23.98 -39.94 51.77
C LEU A 211 -23.52 -39.13 52.99
N ALA A 212 -22.45 -39.55 53.68
CA ALA A 212 -21.80 -38.83 54.73
C ALA A 212 -20.26 -38.95 54.60
N ASP A 213 -19.52 -37.83 54.74
CA ASP A 213 -18.06 -37.76 54.71
C ASP A 213 -17.43 -38.50 53.52
N GLY A 214 -18.07 -38.36 52.35
CA GLY A 214 -17.63 -38.98 51.12
C GLY A 214 -17.83 -40.49 51.01
N LYS A 215 -18.69 -41.12 51.90
CA LYS A 215 -19.02 -42.54 51.89
C LYS A 215 -20.52 -42.75 51.86
N ILE A 216 -20.96 -43.90 51.32
CA ILE A 216 -22.37 -44.36 51.44
C ILE A 216 -22.55 -44.86 52.79
N VAL A 217 -23.59 -44.34 53.52
CA VAL A 217 -23.94 -44.71 54.87
C VAL A 217 -25.18 -45.57 54.86
N SER A 218 -26.09 -45.35 53.93
CA SER A 218 -27.35 -46.11 53.80
C SER A 218 -27.77 -46.14 52.32
N ASP A 219 -28.34 -47.26 51.93
CA ASP A 219 -28.92 -47.51 50.63
C ASP A 219 -30.26 -48.30 50.84
N SER A 220 -31.35 -47.74 50.31
CA SER A 220 -32.66 -48.31 50.49
C SER A 220 -32.93 -49.55 49.66
N ASP A 221 -32.09 -49.80 48.62
CA ASP A 221 -32.20 -50.97 47.78
C ASP A 221 -30.83 -51.56 47.47
N GLU A 222 -30.50 -52.72 48.02
CA GLU A 222 -29.23 -53.44 47.81
C GLU A 222 -29.28 -54.45 46.64
N THR A 223 -30.38 -54.44 45.85
CA THR A 223 -30.49 -55.38 44.71
C THR A 223 -29.45 -55.14 43.68
N LYS A 224 -28.65 -56.15 43.31
CA LYS A 224 -27.74 -56.13 42.21
C LYS A 224 -28.51 -56.21 40.90
N PHE A 225 -28.62 -55.07 40.19
CA PHE A 225 -29.24 -55.09 38.87
C PHE A 225 -28.28 -55.79 37.86
N ILE A 226 -28.75 -56.94 37.30
CA ILE A 226 -28.05 -57.65 36.24
C ILE A 226 -28.42 -56.92 34.94
N GLN A 227 -27.48 -56.27 34.36
CA GLN A 227 -27.60 -55.54 33.08
C GLN A 227 -27.37 -56.57 31.95
N GLU A 228 -28.41 -56.94 31.21
CA GLU A 228 -28.29 -57.63 29.93
C GLU A 228 -27.86 -56.53 28.88
N GLY A 229 -26.82 -56.83 28.10
CA GLY A 229 -26.07 -55.93 27.25
C GLY A 229 -26.95 -55.06 26.37
N THR A 230 -26.76 -53.77 26.56
CA THR A 230 -27.37 -52.73 25.72
C THR A 230 -26.48 -52.32 24.57
N ASP A 231 -27.10 -52.08 23.41
CA ASP A 231 -26.47 -51.59 22.21
C ASP A 231 -25.58 -50.37 22.51
N THR A 232 -24.36 -50.37 21.95
CA THR A 232 -23.44 -49.27 22.05
C THR A 232 -23.94 -48.09 21.23
N GLU A 233 -24.72 -47.22 21.80
CA GLU A 233 -25.15 -45.97 21.16
C GLU A 233 -23.94 -45.11 20.74
N THR A 234 -24.01 -44.63 19.52
CA THR A 234 -22.99 -43.71 18.99
C THR A 234 -23.29 -42.28 19.47
N TRP A 235 -22.44 -41.75 20.33
CA TRP A 235 -22.61 -40.39 20.87
C TRP A 235 -22.35 -39.29 19.82
N LYS A 236 -23.28 -38.33 19.74
CA LYS A 236 -23.25 -37.25 18.74
C LYS A 236 -22.19 -36.21 19.09
N LYS A 237 -21.39 -35.80 18.07
CA LYS A 237 -20.45 -34.70 18.21
C LYS A 237 -21.19 -33.35 18.28
N PRO A 238 -20.83 -32.44 19.19
CA PRO A 238 -21.52 -31.17 19.37
C PRO A 238 -21.24 -30.21 18.21
N LYS A 239 -22.28 -29.45 17.81
CA LYS A 239 -22.20 -28.37 16.80
C LYS A 239 -22.90 -27.13 17.33
N LEU A 240 -22.24 -25.95 17.31
CA LEU A 240 -22.85 -24.68 17.67
C LEU A 240 -23.21 -23.90 16.41
N PRO A 241 -24.47 -23.51 16.21
CA PRO A 241 -24.83 -22.66 15.08
C PRO A 241 -24.14 -21.31 15.15
N ILE A 242 -23.66 -20.81 14.00
CA ILE A 242 -22.99 -19.52 13.89
C ILE A 242 -23.87 -18.37 14.41
N LYS A 243 -25.20 -18.46 14.23
CA LYS A 243 -26.16 -17.45 14.73
C LYS A 243 -26.10 -17.29 16.26
N ILE A 244 -25.96 -18.39 16.99
CA ILE A 244 -25.83 -18.36 18.48
C ILE A 244 -24.44 -17.88 18.86
N ALA A 245 -23.39 -18.36 18.17
CA ALA A 245 -22.04 -17.89 18.40
C ALA A 245 -21.93 -16.36 18.17
N PHE A 246 -22.58 -15.83 17.14
CA PHE A 246 -22.68 -14.39 16.86
C PHE A 246 -23.39 -13.64 18.00
N LYS A 247 -24.55 -14.14 18.46
CA LYS A 247 -25.32 -13.49 19.52
C LYS A 247 -24.57 -13.42 20.84
N ILE A 248 -23.90 -14.53 21.21
CA ILE A 248 -23.06 -14.59 22.41
C ILE A 248 -21.78 -13.75 22.22
N GLY A 249 -21.16 -13.76 21.02
CA GLY A 249 -19.99 -12.97 20.70
C GLY A 249 -20.24 -11.48 20.83
N CYS A 250 -21.33 -10.99 20.26
CA CYS A 250 -21.69 -9.56 20.27
C CYS A 250 -22.10 -9.02 21.63
N SER A 251 -22.44 -9.87 22.62
CA SER A 251 -22.90 -9.40 23.92
C SER A 251 -21.87 -8.53 24.63
N ASN A 252 -20.60 -8.84 24.49
CA ASN A 252 -19.50 -8.10 25.12
C ASN A 252 -19.37 -6.65 24.67
N PHE A 253 -19.77 -6.34 23.44
CA PHE A 253 -19.72 -4.98 22.89
C PHE A 253 -20.59 -4.00 23.69
N LYS A 254 -21.63 -4.50 24.35
CA LYS A 254 -22.51 -3.71 25.22
C LYS A 254 -21.95 -3.49 26.62
N TYR A 255 -21.18 -4.46 27.13
CA TYR A 255 -20.66 -4.39 28.50
C TYR A 255 -19.41 -3.49 28.61
N HIS A 256 -18.55 -3.45 27.56
CA HIS A 256 -17.30 -2.68 27.57
C HIS A 256 -17.11 -1.80 26.33
N PRO A 257 -18.03 -0.86 26.03
CA PRO A 257 -17.98 -0.06 24.81
C PRO A 257 -16.73 0.85 24.72
N ILE A 258 -16.28 1.41 25.85
CA ILE A 258 -15.11 2.29 25.88
C ILE A 258 -13.83 1.52 25.51
N ARG A 259 -13.65 0.30 26.03
CA ARG A 259 -12.47 -0.53 25.68
C ARG A 259 -12.49 -0.95 24.23
N LEU A 260 -13.66 -1.31 23.70
CA LEU A 260 -13.84 -1.61 22.29
C LEU A 260 -13.48 -0.40 21.42
N LEU A 261 -14.02 0.78 21.75
CA LEU A 261 -13.74 2.00 21.00
C LEU A 261 -12.25 2.38 21.03
N ALA A 262 -11.59 2.28 22.19
CA ALA A 262 -10.16 2.56 22.31
C ALA A 262 -9.32 1.59 21.46
N THR A 263 -9.66 0.30 21.50
CA THR A 263 -8.99 -0.72 20.68
C THR A 263 -9.19 -0.47 19.19
N MET A 264 -10.43 -0.19 18.78
CA MET A 264 -10.75 0.12 17.39
C MET A 264 -10.04 1.39 16.92
N PHE A 265 -10.03 2.44 17.73
CA PHE A 265 -9.41 3.72 17.41
C PHE A 265 -7.90 3.56 17.10
N LEU A 266 -7.15 2.89 18.01
CA LEU A 266 -5.73 2.66 17.77
C LEU A 266 -5.48 1.71 16.61
N SER A 267 -6.34 0.70 16.41
CA SER A 267 -6.24 -0.20 15.24
C SER A 267 -6.48 0.56 13.96
N ILE A 268 -7.47 1.47 13.91
CA ILE A 268 -7.76 2.29 12.75
C ILE A 268 -6.55 3.17 12.40
N ILE A 269 -5.94 3.82 13.38
CA ILE A 269 -4.74 4.64 13.17
C ILE A 269 -3.60 3.78 12.62
N ALA A 270 -3.28 2.66 13.28
CA ALA A 270 -2.20 1.76 12.88
C ALA A 270 -2.37 1.28 11.43
N PHE A 271 -3.54 0.76 11.11
CA PHE A 271 -3.80 0.20 9.79
C PHE A 271 -4.04 1.26 8.70
N THR A 272 -4.44 2.48 9.07
CA THR A 272 -4.48 3.60 8.12
C THR A 272 -3.07 3.99 7.68
N PHE A 273 -2.12 4.14 8.61
CA PHE A 273 -0.71 4.37 8.27
C PHE A 273 -0.14 3.21 7.44
N LEU A 274 -0.45 1.97 7.79
CA LEU A 274 -0.06 0.80 7.00
C LEU A 274 -0.65 0.86 5.59
N GLY A 275 -1.92 1.19 5.45
CA GLY A 275 -2.59 1.32 4.16
C GLY A 275 -1.97 2.39 3.27
N ILE A 276 -1.63 3.54 3.83
CA ILE A 276 -0.93 4.63 3.11
C ILE A 276 0.44 4.13 2.64
N SER A 277 1.24 3.54 3.53
CA SER A 277 2.59 3.05 3.22
C SER A 277 2.57 1.93 2.17
N LEU A 278 1.65 0.97 2.28
CA LEU A 278 1.47 -0.10 1.30
C LEU A 278 1.08 0.46 -0.07
N ASN A 279 0.17 1.45 -0.10
CA ASN A 279 -0.24 2.03 -1.37
C ASN A 279 0.92 2.74 -2.08
N ILE A 280 1.72 3.52 -1.34
CA ILE A 280 2.93 4.15 -1.90
C ILE A 280 3.94 3.08 -2.35
N SER A 281 4.13 2.01 -1.57
CA SER A 281 5.05 0.91 -1.92
C SER A 281 4.65 0.13 -3.16
N PHE A 282 3.36 -0.03 -3.40
CA PHE A 282 2.85 -0.68 -4.62
C PHE A 282 2.75 0.28 -5.81
N SER A 283 2.89 1.58 -5.58
CA SER A 283 2.89 2.58 -6.64
C SER A 283 4.29 2.71 -7.21
N ARG A 284 4.45 2.42 -8.51
CA ARG A 284 5.72 2.60 -9.21
C ARG A 284 5.87 4.06 -9.61
N PHE A 285 7.08 4.60 -9.52
CA PHE A 285 7.43 5.93 -10.00
C PHE A 285 6.87 6.21 -11.41
N GLN A 286 7.04 5.23 -12.30
CA GLN A 286 6.57 5.29 -13.68
C GLN A 286 5.04 5.47 -13.80
N ASP A 287 4.28 4.78 -12.96
CA ASP A 287 2.82 4.87 -12.98
C ASP A 287 2.33 6.22 -12.43
N ILE A 288 3.00 6.75 -11.41
CA ILE A 288 2.68 8.07 -10.84
C ILE A 288 2.94 9.17 -11.88
N VAL A 289 4.11 9.17 -12.50
CA VAL A 289 4.46 10.14 -13.56
C VAL A 289 3.47 10.03 -14.72
N PHE A 290 3.24 8.83 -15.21
CA PHE A 290 2.34 8.59 -16.34
C PHE A 290 0.90 9.07 -16.05
N ASN A 291 0.38 8.74 -14.88
CA ASN A 291 -0.96 9.18 -14.47
C ASN A 291 -1.02 10.71 -14.27
N SER A 292 0.05 11.31 -13.76
CA SER A 292 0.15 12.76 -13.61
C SER A 292 0.19 13.46 -14.97
N MET A 293 0.92 12.90 -15.95
CA MET A 293 0.92 13.39 -17.33
C MET A 293 -0.48 13.30 -17.96
N LYS A 294 -1.13 12.16 -17.81
CA LYS A 294 -2.49 11.95 -18.34
C LYS A 294 -3.51 12.86 -17.67
N GLY A 295 -3.44 13.06 -16.36
CA GLY A 295 -4.32 13.96 -15.62
C GLY A 295 -4.19 15.44 -16.05
N ARG A 296 -3.06 15.81 -16.64
CA ARG A 296 -2.79 17.16 -17.18
C ARG A 296 -3.00 17.26 -18.68
N GLN A 297 -3.49 16.21 -19.32
CA GLN A 297 -3.73 16.19 -20.77
C GLN A 297 -2.47 16.48 -21.58
N ILE A 298 -1.29 15.99 -21.11
CA ILE A 298 -0.06 16.12 -21.88
C ILE A 298 -0.13 15.18 -23.08
N GLU A 299 -0.13 15.76 -24.27
CA GLU A 299 -0.30 15.03 -25.52
C GLU A 299 1.01 14.38 -26.00
N TYR A 300 2.16 14.98 -25.67
CA TYR A 300 3.48 14.47 -26.05
C TYR A 300 4.51 14.66 -24.94
N SER A 301 5.59 13.90 -25.03
CA SER A 301 6.72 13.96 -24.10
C SER A 301 8.02 13.90 -24.86
N LEU A 302 9.04 14.48 -24.26
CA LEU A 302 10.39 14.57 -24.80
C LEU A 302 11.24 13.43 -24.26
N ILE A 303 11.90 12.67 -25.16
CA ILE A 303 12.97 11.73 -24.81
C ILE A 303 14.31 12.37 -25.09
N LYS A 304 15.20 12.30 -24.11
CA LYS A 304 16.62 12.63 -24.22
C LYS A 304 17.46 11.39 -23.96
N LYS A 305 18.66 11.38 -24.52
CA LYS A 305 19.67 10.34 -24.27
C LYS A 305 20.75 10.87 -23.35
N TYR A 306 21.20 10.03 -22.43
CA TYR A 306 22.22 10.37 -21.45
C TYR A 306 23.31 9.29 -21.41
N ASN A 307 24.56 9.73 -21.18
CA ASN A 307 25.67 8.83 -20.96
C ASN A 307 25.74 8.34 -19.50
N LYS A 308 26.77 7.55 -19.17
CA LYS A 308 26.98 7.02 -17.80
C LYS A 308 27.23 8.12 -16.76
N ASN A 309 27.77 9.26 -17.19
CA ASN A 309 28.03 10.43 -16.34
C ASN A 309 26.81 11.33 -16.18
N ASN A 310 25.66 10.93 -16.73
CA ASN A 310 24.42 11.69 -16.73
C ASN A 310 24.46 12.96 -17.59
N LEU A 311 25.32 12.98 -18.60
CA LEU A 311 25.41 14.07 -19.59
C LEU A 311 24.51 13.75 -20.79
N GLU A 312 23.86 14.75 -21.33
CA GLU A 312 23.01 14.64 -22.51
C GLU A 312 23.86 14.41 -23.77
N ILE A 313 23.48 13.42 -24.58
CA ILE A 313 24.15 13.06 -25.82
C ILE A 313 23.17 12.89 -26.98
N PRO A 314 23.61 13.15 -28.22
CA PRO A 314 22.73 12.99 -29.37
C PRO A 314 22.24 11.56 -29.58
N ILE A 315 21.02 11.45 -30.10
CA ILE A 315 20.35 10.17 -30.43
C ILE A 315 20.67 9.84 -31.88
N LYS A 316 21.11 8.60 -32.14
CA LYS A 316 21.39 8.09 -33.46
C LYS A 316 20.13 7.66 -34.21
N GLU A 317 20.18 7.64 -35.55
CA GLU A 317 19.04 7.20 -36.38
C GLU A 317 18.57 5.78 -36.04
N ASN A 318 19.49 4.84 -35.87
CA ASN A 318 19.17 3.47 -35.49
C ASN A 318 18.52 3.36 -34.09
N GLU A 319 18.87 4.27 -33.17
CA GLU A 319 18.29 4.35 -31.84
C GLU A 319 16.88 4.95 -31.89
N LYS A 320 16.66 5.98 -32.74
CA LYS A 320 15.33 6.52 -33.05
C LYS A 320 14.40 5.41 -33.54
N HIS A 321 14.87 4.63 -34.54
CA HIS A 321 14.10 3.50 -35.06
C HIS A 321 13.81 2.43 -33.99
N ALA A 322 14.73 2.18 -33.07
CA ALA A 322 14.50 1.26 -31.96
C ALA A 322 13.42 1.79 -31.00
N ILE A 323 13.44 3.07 -30.68
CA ILE A 323 12.43 3.74 -29.86
C ILE A 323 11.06 3.72 -30.57
N GLU A 324 11.04 4.02 -31.86
CA GLU A 324 9.83 4.04 -32.68
C GLU A 324 9.14 2.67 -32.79
N LYS A 325 9.90 1.59 -32.74
CA LYS A 325 9.35 0.23 -32.71
C LYS A 325 8.45 -0.01 -31.50
N ASP A 326 8.82 0.59 -30.38
CA ASP A 326 8.08 0.43 -29.12
C ASP A 326 6.98 1.50 -28.95
N THR A 327 7.29 2.74 -29.28
CA THR A 327 6.43 3.90 -29.03
C THR A 327 5.66 4.37 -30.26
N GLY A 328 5.99 3.86 -31.45
CA GLY A 328 5.53 4.35 -32.74
C GLY A 328 6.33 5.57 -33.20
N ARG A 329 6.02 6.10 -34.39
CA ARG A 329 6.77 7.19 -35.00
C ARG A 329 6.93 8.39 -34.06
N THR A 330 8.11 9.01 -34.12
CA THR A 330 8.53 10.11 -33.27
C THR A 330 8.88 11.33 -34.11
N ILE A 331 8.77 12.52 -33.51
CA ILE A 331 9.30 13.74 -34.12
C ILE A 331 10.72 13.89 -33.61
N GLY A 332 11.70 13.77 -34.54
CA GLY A 332 13.09 14.03 -34.24
C GLY A 332 13.36 15.54 -34.29
N ALA A 333 14.06 16.07 -33.27
CA ALA A 333 14.42 17.47 -33.23
C ALA A 333 15.89 17.64 -32.91
N MET A 334 16.49 18.64 -33.54
CA MET A 334 17.85 19.06 -33.32
C MET A 334 17.83 20.46 -32.70
N ASN A 335 18.47 20.61 -31.57
CA ASN A 335 18.66 21.88 -30.89
C ASN A 335 19.91 22.55 -31.45
N MET A 336 19.73 23.74 -31.98
CA MET A 336 20.85 24.57 -32.47
C MET A 336 20.47 26.04 -32.46
N PRO A 337 21.34 26.96 -32.08
CA PRO A 337 21.06 28.40 -32.21
C PRO A 337 20.81 28.77 -33.65
N LEU A 338 19.74 29.48 -33.84
CA LEU A 338 19.34 29.98 -35.15
C LEU A 338 19.62 31.49 -35.20
N ASP A 339 20.49 31.91 -36.12
CA ASP A 339 20.67 33.34 -36.44
C ASP A 339 19.58 33.75 -37.44
N ILE A 340 18.43 34.16 -36.87
CA ILE A 340 17.28 34.58 -37.65
C ILE A 340 17.39 36.09 -37.88
N LYS A 341 17.49 36.51 -39.14
CA LYS A 341 17.55 37.93 -39.47
C LYS A 341 16.18 38.58 -39.26
N LEU A 342 16.11 39.40 -38.24
CA LEU A 342 14.90 40.09 -37.81
C LEU A 342 15.08 41.60 -38.01
N THR A 343 13.99 42.28 -38.34
CA THR A 343 14.02 43.73 -38.60
C THR A 343 13.96 44.57 -37.35
N GLN A 344 13.50 43.99 -36.27
CA GLN A 344 13.40 44.64 -34.94
C GLN A 344 13.92 43.77 -33.81
N GLU A 345 14.55 44.38 -32.82
CA GLU A 345 14.85 43.74 -31.55
C GLU A 345 13.67 43.93 -30.57
N SER A 346 13.48 42.98 -29.70
CA SER A 346 12.49 43.05 -28.63
C SER A 346 13.14 42.78 -27.29
N GLU A 347 12.93 43.70 -26.34
CA GLU A 347 13.36 43.54 -24.97
C GLU A 347 12.34 42.68 -24.16
N ASN A 348 11.14 42.45 -24.71
CA ASN A 348 10.09 41.72 -24.10
C ASN A 348 10.38 40.20 -24.08
N SER A 349 10.29 39.55 -22.93
CA SER A 349 10.63 38.12 -22.75
C SER A 349 9.80 37.16 -23.62
N TYR A 350 8.54 37.51 -23.95
CA TYR A 350 7.73 36.73 -24.87
C TYR A 350 8.23 36.82 -26.32
N TYR A 351 8.40 38.04 -26.82
CA TYR A 351 8.79 38.26 -28.20
C TYR A 351 10.30 38.14 -28.47
N SER A 352 11.15 38.04 -27.45
CA SER A 352 12.59 37.75 -27.59
C SER A 352 12.88 36.25 -27.74
N THR A 353 11.91 35.38 -27.47
CA THR A 353 12.07 33.93 -27.56
C THR A 353 12.16 33.51 -29.02
N LEU A 354 13.29 32.95 -29.43
CA LEU A 354 13.51 32.41 -30.77
C LEU A 354 13.39 30.88 -30.77
N PRO A 355 13.09 30.27 -31.92
CA PRO A 355 13.08 28.82 -32.07
C PRO A 355 14.41 28.18 -31.68
N ASN A 356 14.33 27.03 -31.01
CA ASN A 356 15.48 26.28 -30.46
C ASN A 356 16.26 25.51 -31.53
N GLY A 357 15.72 25.37 -32.74
CA GLY A 357 16.31 24.56 -33.80
C GLY A 357 15.27 23.99 -34.75
N TYR A 358 15.59 22.86 -35.35
CA TYR A 358 14.76 22.23 -36.37
C TYR A 358 14.13 20.94 -35.84
N ALA A 359 12.89 20.63 -36.28
CA ALA A 359 12.17 19.38 -36.01
C ALA A 359 11.63 18.79 -37.31
N GLU A 360 11.66 17.46 -37.43
CA GLU A 360 11.12 16.75 -38.60
C GLU A 360 9.60 16.71 -38.55
N ILE A 361 8.98 16.91 -39.71
CA ILE A 361 7.54 16.81 -39.83
C ILE A 361 7.13 16.04 -41.10
N SER A 362 5.99 15.35 -41.02
CA SER A 362 5.36 14.67 -42.13
C SER A 362 3.84 14.54 -41.88
N ASP A 363 3.05 14.22 -42.90
CA ASP A 363 1.60 14.06 -42.79
C ASP A 363 1.18 13.00 -41.75
N ASP A 364 1.99 11.95 -41.61
CA ASP A 364 1.73 10.90 -40.63
C ASP A 364 1.98 11.39 -39.21
N LEU A 365 3.02 12.20 -39.00
CA LEU A 365 3.33 12.80 -37.71
C LEU A 365 2.27 13.83 -37.31
N ILE A 366 1.78 14.64 -38.24
CA ILE A 366 0.68 15.58 -37.99
C ILE A 366 -0.53 14.85 -37.40
N LYS A 367 -0.97 13.77 -38.05
CA LYS A 367 -2.11 12.97 -37.59
C LYS A 367 -1.85 12.33 -36.22
N ARG A 368 -0.64 11.79 -36.04
CA ARG A 368 -0.29 11.09 -34.82
C ARG A 368 -0.20 12.00 -33.58
N PHE A 369 0.30 13.21 -33.79
CA PHE A 369 0.44 14.20 -32.71
C PHE A 369 -0.76 15.16 -32.64
N ASN A 370 -1.82 14.85 -33.37
CA ASN A 370 -3.06 15.65 -33.42
C ASN A 370 -2.81 17.13 -33.71
N LEU A 371 -1.80 17.43 -34.57
CA LEU A 371 -1.46 18.80 -34.92
C LEU A 371 -2.37 19.30 -36.05
N SER A 372 -2.61 20.58 -36.10
CA SER A 372 -3.31 21.21 -37.23
C SER A 372 -2.33 22.07 -38.04
N VAL A 373 -2.54 22.12 -39.37
CA VAL A 373 -1.65 22.79 -40.33
C VAL A 373 -2.45 23.76 -41.16
N ILE A 374 -1.92 24.96 -41.30
CA ILE A 374 -2.37 25.99 -42.27
C ILE A 374 -1.29 26.10 -43.34
N GLY A 375 -1.62 25.86 -44.61
CA GLY A 375 -0.67 25.82 -45.70
C GLY A 375 -0.26 24.42 -46.13
N GLN A 376 0.93 24.25 -46.69
CA GLN A 376 1.50 22.99 -47.16
C GLN A 376 2.77 22.66 -46.41
N LEU A 377 2.94 21.42 -45.99
CA LEU A 377 4.15 20.98 -45.27
C LEU A 377 5.39 21.17 -46.16
N PRO A 378 6.57 21.45 -45.58
CA PRO A 378 7.82 21.53 -46.30
C PRO A 378 8.14 20.22 -47.03
N HIS A 379 8.50 20.28 -48.29
CA HIS A 379 8.87 19.13 -49.11
C HIS A 379 10.31 19.22 -49.64
N ILE A 380 10.88 20.39 -49.69
CA ILE A 380 12.26 20.64 -50.17
C ILE A 380 13.07 21.42 -49.13
N SER A 381 14.38 21.37 -49.22
CA SER A 381 15.31 21.89 -48.21
C SER A 381 15.30 23.41 -47.98
N ASN A 382 14.68 24.18 -48.86
CA ASN A 382 14.49 25.62 -48.68
C ASN A 382 13.07 26.01 -48.20
N GLU A 383 12.26 25.05 -47.86
CA GLU A 383 10.92 25.26 -47.30
C GLU A 383 10.94 24.95 -45.81
N ILE A 384 10.22 25.78 -45.04
CA ILE A 384 10.04 25.61 -43.60
C ILE A 384 8.60 25.82 -43.20
N ALA A 385 8.23 25.17 -42.10
CA ALA A 385 6.99 25.49 -41.40
C ALA A 385 7.28 26.02 -40.00
N LEU A 386 6.57 27.06 -39.62
CA LEU A 386 6.67 27.66 -38.28
C LEU A 386 5.61 27.11 -37.35
N THR A 387 5.90 27.05 -36.06
CA THR A 387 4.83 26.88 -35.07
C THR A 387 4.00 28.17 -34.99
N LYS A 388 2.78 28.04 -34.49
CA LYS A 388 1.91 29.22 -34.28
C LYS A 388 2.59 30.27 -33.38
N LEU A 389 3.30 29.81 -32.30
CA LEU A 389 4.09 30.70 -31.45
C LEU A 389 5.24 31.39 -32.22
N SER A 390 6.05 30.59 -32.92
CA SER A 390 7.16 31.14 -33.69
C SER A 390 6.70 32.09 -34.79
N ALA A 391 5.56 31.77 -35.45
CA ALA A 391 4.96 32.66 -36.46
C ALA A 391 4.50 33.99 -35.84
N GLU A 392 3.88 33.97 -34.69
CA GLU A 392 3.47 35.20 -33.98
C GLU A 392 4.69 36.05 -33.63
N ILE A 393 5.75 35.44 -33.07
CA ILE A 393 6.98 36.15 -32.66
C ILE A 393 7.70 36.76 -33.87
N ILE A 394 7.90 35.95 -34.92
CA ILE A 394 8.57 36.39 -36.14
C ILE A 394 7.74 37.46 -36.85
N ASN A 395 6.43 37.35 -36.91
CA ASN A 395 5.57 38.37 -37.48
C ASN A 395 5.65 39.69 -36.73
N TYR A 396 5.62 39.67 -35.41
CA TYR A 396 5.79 40.86 -34.58
C TYR A 396 7.12 41.54 -34.84
N ARG A 397 8.20 40.79 -35.00
CA ARG A 397 9.55 41.29 -35.18
C ARG A 397 9.92 41.68 -36.61
N ASN A 398 9.17 41.17 -37.61
CA ASN A 398 9.43 41.47 -39.04
C ASN A 398 8.33 42.31 -39.72
N TYR A 399 7.28 42.68 -38.97
CA TYR A 399 6.15 43.46 -39.53
C TYR A 399 5.52 42.84 -40.78
N PHE A 400 5.40 41.51 -40.84
CA PHE A 400 4.57 40.91 -41.85
C PHE A 400 3.10 41.30 -41.60
N GLU A 401 2.28 41.47 -42.62
CA GLU A 401 0.90 41.90 -42.47
C GLU A 401 0.05 41.00 -41.56
N ASN A 402 -0.76 41.60 -40.74
CA ASN A 402 -1.48 41.11 -39.50
C ASN A 402 -2.38 39.88 -39.63
N SER A 403 -2.13 38.85 -40.42
CA SER A 403 -2.83 37.57 -40.36
C SER A 403 -1.90 36.40 -40.54
N GLU A 404 -2.13 35.31 -39.79
CA GLU A 404 -1.36 34.07 -39.87
C GLU A 404 -1.23 33.54 -41.30
N GLU A 405 -2.31 33.61 -42.11
CA GLU A 405 -2.30 33.20 -43.53
C GLU A 405 -1.40 34.04 -44.43
N LYS A 406 -1.13 35.29 -44.06
CA LYS A 406 -0.27 36.20 -44.85
C LYS A 406 1.23 36.02 -44.58
N ILE A 407 1.61 35.28 -43.56
CA ILE A 407 3.01 34.91 -43.31
C ILE A 407 3.46 33.82 -44.27
N ILE A 408 2.56 32.95 -44.72
CA ILE A 408 2.86 31.90 -45.69
C ILE A 408 3.24 32.53 -47.04
N GLY A 409 4.32 32.03 -47.59
CA GLY A 409 4.91 32.54 -48.85
C GLY A 409 5.97 33.63 -48.66
N ASN A 410 6.17 34.15 -47.45
CA ASN A 410 7.25 35.06 -47.16
C ASN A 410 8.57 34.32 -46.98
N HIS A 411 9.65 35.07 -47.18
CA HIS A 411 11.01 34.59 -47.06
C HIS A 411 11.57 34.97 -45.68
N LEU A 412 12.29 34.03 -45.06
CA LEU A 412 12.96 34.20 -43.80
C LEU A 412 14.43 33.80 -43.95
N GLU A 413 15.33 34.69 -43.64
CA GLU A 413 16.77 34.42 -43.65
C GLU A 413 17.16 33.84 -42.25
N ILE A 414 17.70 32.60 -42.27
CA ILE A 414 18.16 31.87 -41.09
C ILE A 414 19.59 31.39 -41.37
N ASN A 415 20.54 31.74 -40.51
CA ASN A 415 21.94 31.38 -40.67
C ASN A 415 22.49 31.75 -42.07
N GLY A 416 22.10 32.91 -42.61
CA GLY A 416 22.53 33.39 -43.92
C GLY A 416 21.84 32.76 -45.13
N ARG A 417 20.87 31.86 -44.95
CA ARG A 417 20.07 31.22 -45.99
C ARG A 417 18.64 31.71 -46.00
N GLU A 418 18.11 31.82 -47.23
CA GLU A 418 16.73 32.22 -47.43
C GLU A 418 15.80 31.00 -47.52
N TYR A 419 14.80 30.95 -46.66
CA TYR A 419 13.79 29.92 -46.60
C TYR A 419 12.42 30.49 -46.91
N ILE A 420 11.56 29.68 -47.52
CA ILE A 420 10.17 30.03 -47.78
C ILE A 420 9.32 29.44 -46.69
N ILE A 421 8.49 30.22 -46.04
CA ILE A 421 7.51 29.75 -45.05
C ILE A 421 6.33 29.17 -45.80
N THR A 422 6.13 27.84 -45.74
CA THR A 422 5.09 27.15 -46.50
C THR A 422 3.88 26.76 -45.63
N ALA A 423 4.08 26.65 -44.33
CA ALA A 423 3.01 26.30 -43.42
C ALA A 423 3.17 26.89 -42.02
N ILE A 424 2.03 26.93 -41.31
CA ILE A 424 1.99 27.21 -39.87
C ILE A 424 1.36 26.00 -39.19
N ILE A 425 2.01 25.51 -38.15
CA ILE A 425 1.61 24.31 -37.39
C ILE A 425 1.11 24.76 -36.02
N ASP A 426 -0.14 24.45 -35.72
CA ASP A 426 -0.67 24.62 -34.39
C ASP A 426 -0.26 23.43 -33.51
N THR A 427 0.57 23.67 -32.53
CA THR A 427 1.08 22.71 -31.55
C THR A 427 0.31 22.77 -30.25
N HIS A 428 -0.88 23.36 -30.25
CA HIS A 428 -1.76 23.57 -29.09
C HIS A 428 -1.14 24.41 -27.96
N PHE A 429 -0.27 25.35 -28.34
CA PHE A 429 0.27 26.31 -27.36
C PHE A 429 -0.82 27.31 -26.94
N ASP A 430 -1.05 27.42 -25.63
CA ASP A 430 -2.00 28.37 -25.06
C ASP A 430 -1.35 29.76 -24.89
N ALA A 431 -1.36 30.55 -25.94
CA ALA A 431 -0.82 31.92 -25.96
C ALA A 431 -1.61 32.87 -25.04
N ASP A 432 -2.89 32.61 -24.77
CA ASP A 432 -3.73 33.45 -23.93
C ASP A 432 -3.29 33.40 -22.47
N LYS A 433 -2.80 32.26 -22.03
CA LYS A 433 -2.21 32.05 -20.70
C LYS A 433 -1.08 33.03 -20.42
N TYR A 434 -0.34 33.43 -21.43
CA TYR A 434 0.83 34.32 -21.35
C TYR A 434 0.58 35.69 -21.94
N SER A 435 -0.65 36.08 -22.19
CA SER A 435 -1.01 37.37 -22.78
C SER A 435 -0.46 38.59 -22.05
N ILE A 436 -0.28 38.51 -20.73
CA ILE A 436 0.31 39.54 -19.88
C ILE A 436 1.76 39.78 -20.31
N LEU A 437 2.53 38.74 -20.62
CA LEU A 437 3.93 38.86 -21.00
C LEU A 437 4.14 39.61 -22.33
N LYS A 438 3.13 39.62 -23.21
CA LYS A 438 3.20 40.32 -24.49
C LYS A 438 3.36 41.83 -24.34
N ASN A 439 2.94 42.38 -23.19
CA ASN A 439 3.01 43.81 -22.88
C ASN A 439 3.85 44.11 -21.64
N ALA A 440 4.44 43.15 -20.99
CA ALA A 440 5.23 43.32 -19.79
C ALA A 440 6.65 43.79 -20.12
N LEU A 441 7.22 44.62 -19.26
CA LEU A 441 8.67 44.92 -19.30
C LEU A 441 9.45 43.70 -18.72
N PRO A 442 10.72 43.50 -19.17
CA PRO A 442 11.53 42.40 -18.67
C PRO A 442 11.61 42.40 -17.14
N ASN A 443 11.54 41.18 -16.56
CA ASN A 443 11.60 40.92 -15.11
C ASN A 443 10.46 41.51 -14.24
N THR A 444 9.40 42.04 -14.83
CA THR A 444 8.25 42.54 -14.05
C THR A 444 7.35 41.42 -13.60
N GLU A 445 7.26 40.31 -14.31
CA GLU A 445 6.42 39.12 -14.07
C GLU A 445 7.27 37.84 -14.01
N SER A 446 8.33 37.87 -13.20
CA SER A 446 9.37 36.82 -13.17
C SER A 446 8.85 35.37 -13.02
N GLN A 447 7.78 35.14 -12.23
CA GLN A 447 7.22 33.80 -12.08
C GLN A 447 6.48 33.32 -13.34
N LEU A 448 5.81 34.25 -14.05
CA LEU A 448 5.13 33.92 -15.29
C LEU A 448 6.12 33.75 -16.43
N GLU A 449 7.18 34.56 -16.45
CA GLU A 449 8.31 34.44 -17.39
C GLU A 449 9.00 33.08 -17.22
N ASP A 450 9.32 32.68 -15.98
CA ASP A 450 9.90 31.36 -15.69
C ASP A 450 8.97 30.20 -16.13
N SER A 451 7.66 30.37 -15.94
CA SER A 451 6.68 29.37 -16.35
C SER A 451 6.60 29.27 -17.88
N PHE A 452 6.62 30.40 -18.58
CA PHE A 452 6.65 30.49 -20.05
C PHE A 452 7.92 29.84 -20.61
N GLN A 453 9.07 30.20 -20.12
CA GLN A 453 10.33 29.64 -20.57
C GLN A 453 10.40 28.12 -20.37
N LYS A 454 9.96 27.62 -19.23
CA LYS A 454 9.88 26.17 -18.94
C LYS A 454 8.92 25.43 -19.85
N GLU A 455 7.79 26.06 -20.23
CA GLU A 455 6.82 25.44 -21.12
C GLU A 455 7.33 25.42 -22.57
N VAL A 456 8.04 26.48 -22.98
CA VAL A 456 8.46 26.65 -24.36
C VAL A 456 9.81 25.98 -24.67
N MET A 457 10.81 26.07 -23.78
CA MET A 457 12.19 25.67 -24.09
C MET A 457 12.37 24.18 -24.46
N ASN A 458 11.57 23.30 -23.90
CA ASN A 458 11.69 21.86 -24.15
C ASN A 458 10.38 21.27 -24.77
N SER A 459 9.76 22.05 -25.65
CA SER A 459 8.47 21.66 -26.24
C SER A 459 8.51 21.83 -27.77
N LEU A 460 7.59 21.18 -28.46
CA LEU A 460 7.38 21.33 -29.90
C LEU A 460 6.99 22.75 -30.28
N HIS A 461 6.57 23.60 -29.36
CA HIS A 461 6.12 24.96 -29.63
C HIS A 461 7.21 25.87 -30.16
N ASN A 462 8.48 25.50 -29.90
CA ASN A 462 9.63 26.36 -30.20
C ASN A 462 10.66 25.75 -31.15
N PHE A 463 10.18 25.07 -32.20
CA PHE A 463 11.01 24.53 -33.28
C PHE A 463 10.49 25.00 -34.63
N ILE A 464 11.41 25.11 -35.61
CA ILE A 464 11.10 25.23 -37.01
C ILE A 464 10.94 23.83 -37.57
N PHE A 465 9.86 23.59 -38.26
CA PHE A 465 9.61 22.28 -38.85
C PHE A 465 10.13 22.19 -40.27
N VAL A 466 10.80 21.07 -40.55
CA VAL A 466 11.42 20.77 -41.84
C VAL A 466 11.08 19.36 -42.29
N ASN A 467 11.23 19.06 -43.57
CA ASN A 467 10.94 17.72 -44.08
C ASN A 467 11.97 16.70 -43.60
N ASP A 468 13.26 17.03 -43.62
CA ASP A 468 14.35 16.16 -43.19
C ASP A 468 15.46 17.00 -42.55
N ILE A 469 15.76 16.72 -41.29
CA ILE A 469 16.84 17.39 -40.55
C ILE A 469 18.21 17.15 -41.19
N THR A 470 18.40 16.01 -41.88
CA THR A 470 19.67 15.66 -42.49
C THR A 470 20.13 16.71 -43.50
N ASP A 471 19.21 17.33 -44.22
CA ASP A 471 19.50 18.38 -45.18
C ASP A 471 20.12 19.63 -44.52
N TYR A 472 19.87 19.81 -43.23
CA TYR A 472 20.39 20.96 -42.45
C TYR A 472 21.67 20.62 -41.70
N CYS A 473 21.97 19.34 -41.49
CA CYS A 473 23.18 18.89 -40.79
C CYS A 473 24.35 18.56 -41.72
N THR A 474 24.10 18.05 -42.92
CA THR A 474 25.14 17.42 -43.75
C THR A 474 25.55 18.16 -45.00
N LYS A 475 24.66 18.91 -45.63
CA LYS A 475 24.96 19.57 -46.91
C LYS A 475 25.81 20.84 -46.79
N ASN A 476 25.87 21.43 -45.61
CA ASN A 476 26.55 22.72 -45.44
C ASN A 476 28.02 22.61 -45.07
N ILE A 477 28.53 21.39 -44.85
CA ILE A 477 29.91 21.13 -44.47
C ILE A 477 30.85 21.33 -45.68
N LEU A 478 30.36 21.24 -46.89
CA LEU A 478 31.25 21.03 -48.07
C LEU A 478 31.14 22.05 -49.18
N THR A 479 30.22 23.01 -49.19
CA THR A 479 30.08 23.74 -50.48
C THR A 479 30.05 25.26 -50.47
N ASP A 480 29.84 25.96 -49.38
CA ASP A 480 29.95 27.43 -49.40
C ASP A 480 30.04 28.05 -48.04
N LYS A 481 30.95 28.94 -47.80
CA LYS A 481 31.16 30.03 -46.79
C LYS A 481 30.26 30.10 -45.55
N GLU A 482 29.51 29.07 -45.26
CA GLU A 482 28.56 29.05 -44.19
C GLU A 482 29.01 28.15 -43.05
N THR A 483 28.95 28.68 -41.85
CA THR A 483 29.32 28.00 -40.62
C THR A 483 28.26 26.98 -40.27
N CYS A 484 28.58 25.69 -40.35
CA CYS A 484 27.78 24.63 -39.76
C CYS A 484 28.36 24.24 -38.43
N GLY A 485 27.52 24.24 -37.41
CA GLY A 485 27.90 23.89 -36.04
C GLY A 485 27.39 22.51 -35.64
N LEU A 486 28.28 21.65 -35.16
CA LEU A 486 27.91 20.50 -34.37
C LEU A 486 27.82 20.92 -32.91
N TYR A 487 26.61 20.88 -32.34
CA TYR A 487 26.40 21.16 -30.94
C TYR A 487 26.74 19.94 -30.10
N LEU A 488 27.84 20.02 -29.38
CA LEU A 488 28.22 19.07 -28.36
C LEU A 488 27.73 19.61 -27.00
N THR A 489 26.67 19.04 -26.48
CA THR A 489 26.29 19.30 -25.11
C THR A 489 27.18 18.48 -24.20
N ASP A 490 27.79 19.08 -23.22
CA ASP A 490 28.43 18.51 -22.00
C ASP A 490 29.40 17.32 -22.13
N GLU A 491 29.59 16.70 -23.30
CA GLU A 491 30.51 15.56 -23.47
C GLU A 491 31.88 15.92 -24.06
N PHE A 492 32.08 17.17 -24.37
CA PHE A 492 33.36 17.65 -24.81
C PHE A 492 34.15 18.19 -23.61
N SER A 493 35.16 17.47 -23.19
CA SER A 493 36.09 17.94 -22.18
C SER A 493 37.48 18.06 -22.75
N ILE A 494 38.11 19.18 -22.45
CA ILE A 494 39.51 19.47 -22.86
C ILE A 494 40.38 19.37 -21.62
N GLU A 495 41.31 18.40 -21.61
CA GLU A 495 42.37 18.33 -20.62
C GLU A 495 43.58 19.17 -21.12
N VAL A 496 43.82 20.31 -20.52
CA VAL A 496 44.95 21.14 -20.85
C VAL A 496 46.15 20.75 -19.98
N THR A 497 47.11 20.10 -20.60
CA THR A 497 48.30 19.59 -19.90
C THR A 497 49.39 20.62 -19.59
N GLN A 498 49.35 21.81 -20.15
CA GLN A 498 50.34 22.84 -19.92
C GLN A 498 49.77 24.27 -20.06
N LEU A 499 49.15 24.76 -19.01
CA LEU A 499 49.03 26.19 -18.77
C LEU A 499 49.79 26.47 -17.46
N THR A 500 51.10 26.63 -17.57
CA THR A 500 51.88 27.17 -16.45
C THR A 500 52.06 28.66 -16.69
N PRO A 501 51.50 29.51 -15.85
CA PRO A 501 51.86 30.94 -15.89
C PRO A 501 53.30 31.11 -15.43
N ASN A 502 54.03 31.95 -16.12
CA ASN A 502 55.41 32.37 -15.76
C ASN A 502 55.41 33.38 -14.59
N ALA A 503 54.35 33.51 -13.81
CA ALA A 503 54.28 34.46 -12.70
C ALA A 503 53.32 34.00 -11.60
N ASP A 504 53.67 34.27 -10.36
CA ASP A 504 52.94 33.95 -9.16
C ASP A 504 51.51 34.51 -9.14
N SER A 505 50.53 33.63 -9.08
CA SER A 505 49.10 33.86 -8.93
C SER A 505 48.32 34.39 -10.16
N PHE A 506 47.54 33.53 -10.75
CA PHE A 506 46.49 33.84 -11.70
C PHE A 506 45.16 33.23 -11.28
N ASP A 507 44.20 34.07 -10.99
CA ASP A 507 42.83 33.67 -10.83
C ASP A 507 42.11 33.86 -12.16
N ILE A 508 41.94 32.78 -12.92
CA ILE A 508 41.04 32.79 -14.05
C ILE A 508 39.64 32.55 -13.53
N TYR A 509 38.79 33.54 -13.60
CA TYR A 509 37.40 33.44 -13.23
C TYR A 509 36.63 32.64 -14.27
N SER A 510 36.41 31.37 -13.97
CA SER A 510 35.31 30.57 -14.49
C SER A 510 34.54 30.01 -13.27
N PRO A 511 33.23 29.85 -13.35
CA PRO A 511 32.44 29.34 -12.20
C PRO A 511 32.80 27.93 -11.72
N SER A 512 33.76 27.29 -12.35
CA SER A 512 34.28 25.97 -12.01
C SER A 512 35.79 25.90 -12.04
N ASN A 513 36.46 26.82 -11.33
CA ASN A 513 37.89 26.84 -11.25
C ASN A 513 38.49 25.61 -10.57
N CYS A 514 39.17 24.82 -11.39
CA CYS A 514 40.19 23.89 -10.92
C CYS A 514 41.46 24.11 -11.75
N LEU A 515 42.22 25.09 -11.43
CA LEU A 515 43.60 25.27 -11.93
C LEU A 515 44.64 24.60 -11.04
N ASN A 516 44.31 23.48 -10.41
CA ASN A 516 45.32 22.65 -9.76
C ASN A 516 45.26 21.23 -10.30
N GLY A 517 45.38 21.08 -11.60
CA GLY A 517 45.57 19.78 -12.19
C GLY A 517 44.72 19.51 -13.41
N ASN A 518 44.90 20.29 -14.42
CA ASN A 518 44.80 19.75 -15.75
C ASN A 518 43.41 19.63 -16.40
N TYR A 519 42.34 20.21 -15.85
CA TYR A 519 41.03 20.18 -16.49
C TYR A 519 40.48 21.58 -16.69
N ILE A 520 40.33 22.02 -17.94
CA ILE A 520 39.36 23.04 -18.29
C ILE A 520 38.12 22.25 -18.76
N SER A 521 37.21 22.02 -17.88
CA SER A 521 35.90 21.60 -18.30
C SER A 521 35.16 22.85 -18.78
N ALA A 522 34.87 22.91 -20.06
CA ALA A 522 33.92 23.87 -20.61
C ALA A 522 32.53 23.50 -20.12
N TYR A 523 32.18 23.93 -18.92
CA TYR A 523 30.86 23.73 -18.36
C TYR A 523 29.88 24.67 -19.08
N LEU A 524 28.86 24.08 -19.68
CA LEU A 524 27.53 24.69 -19.91
C LEU A 524 27.39 25.68 -21.10
N ILE A 525 28.33 25.81 -21.97
CA ILE A 525 28.07 26.46 -23.24
C ILE A 525 28.07 25.34 -24.30
N PRO A 526 27.02 25.21 -25.11
CA PRO A 526 27.06 24.30 -26.22
C PRO A 526 28.26 24.66 -27.11
N VAL A 527 29.23 23.77 -27.14
CA VAL A 527 30.42 23.97 -27.97
C VAL A 527 29.99 23.78 -29.41
N VAL A 528 30.07 24.84 -30.16
CA VAL A 528 29.82 24.78 -31.61
C VAL A 528 31.13 24.41 -32.25
N LEU A 529 31.17 23.23 -32.86
CA LEU A 529 32.28 22.88 -33.74
C LEU A 529 32.00 23.47 -35.12
N GLN A 530 32.79 24.43 -35.52
CA GLN A 530 32.64 25.06 -36.82
C GLN A 530 33.80 24.71 -37.72
N THR A 531 33.53 24.53 -39.01
CA THR A 531 34.53 24.55 -40.07
C THR A 531 34.56 25.94 -40.67
N VAL A 532 35.75 26.48 -40.85
CA VAL A 532 35.96 27.77 -41.50
C VAL A 532 36.69 27.50 -42.80
N ASP A 533 36.11 27.94 -43.91
CA ASP A 533 36.79 27.96 -45.20
C ASP A 533 37.77 29.13 -45.24
N CYS A 534 38.95 28.91 -44.71
CA CYS A 534 40.06 29.83 -44.88
C CYS A 534 41.09 29.12 -45.72
N ASN A 535 41.75 29.89 -46.61
CA ASN A 535 42.83 29.40 -47.45
C ASN A 535 44.10 28.95 -46.69
N ILE A 536 43.95 28.51 -45.46
CA ILE A 536 44.96 28.02 -44.53
C ILE A 536 44.91 26.49 -44.52
N LYS A 537 46.01 25.86 -44.92
CA LYS A 537 46.15 24.40 -44.75
C LYS A 537 46.30 24.08 -43.28
N TYR A 538 45.25 23.56 -42.68
CA TYR A 538 45.22 23.13 -41.30
C TYR A 538 45.59 21.64 -41.18
N ASP A 539 46.74 21.35 -40.63
CA ASP A 539 47.21 19.99 -40.34
C ASP A 539 46.56 19.49 -39.04
N ASN A 540 45.38 18.94 -39.11
CA ASN A 540 44.71 18.31 -37.94
C ASN A 540 44.86 19.13 -36.62
N ARG A 541 44.63 20.43 -36.66
CA ARG A 541 44.76 21.34 -35.52
C ARG A 541 43.39 21.86 -35.10
N ILE A 542 43.20 22.02 -33.80
CA ILE A 542 42.05 22.72 -33.22
C ILE A 542 42.46 24.15 -32.92
N PHE A 543 41.63 25.11 -33.33
CA PHE A 543 41.76 26.50 -32.94
C PHE A 543 40.76 26.78 -31.82
N LEU A 544 41.26 27.13 -30.65
CA LEU A 544 40.45 27.58 -29.54
C LEU A 544 40.16 29.06 -29.68
N ASN A 545 38.91 29.43 -29.47
CA ASN A 545 38.57 30.83 -29.26
C ASN A 545 39.08 31.24 -27.86
N TYR A 546 40.12 32.01 -27.82
CA TYR A 546 40.66 32.54 -26.58
C TYR A 546 39.90 33.78 -26.07
N GLY A 547 38.73 34.10 -26.58
CA GLY A 547 37.96 35.27 -26.21
C GLY A 547 37.77 35.39 -24.70
N ASP A 548 37.43 34.31 -24.03
CA ASP A 548 37.23 34.31 -22.57
C ASP A 548 38.57 34.40 -21.81
N LEU A 549 39.59 33.73 -22.28
CA LEU A 549 40.93 33.85 -21.69
C LEU A 549 41.47 35.29 -21.86
N PHE A 550 41.26 35.85 -23.01
CA PHE A 550 41.66 37.24 -23.26
C PHE A 550 40.74 38.25 -22.59
N ARG A 551 39.48 37.97 -22.40
CA ARG A 551 38.55 38.81 -21.63
C ARG A 551 38.97 38.87 -20.17
N ALA A 552 39.34 37.77 -19.58
CA ALA A 552 39.85 37.72 -18.21
C ALA A 552 41.18 38.49 -18.07
N LEU A 553 42.08 38.38 -19.05
CA LEU A 553 43.32 39.14 -19.11
C LEU A 553 43.12 40.65 -19.43
N TYR A 554 42.00 40.98 -20.06
CA TYR A 554 41.64 42.32 -20.50
C TYR A 554 40.89 43.09 -19.41
N ASP A 555 39.98 42.44 -18.65
CA ASP A 555 39.20 43.08 -17.58
C ASP A 555 40.12 43.64 -16.47
N GLU A 556 41.34 43.11 -16.35
CA GLU A 556 42.33 43.63 -15.41
C GLU A 556 42.98 44.97 -15.91
N GLU A 557 43.01 45.21 -17.22
CA GLU A 557 43.70 46.40 -17.81
C GLU A 557 42.76 47.44 -18.41
N TYR A 558 41.51 47.08 -18.75
CA TYR A 558 40.57 47.94 -19.47
C TYR A 558 39.14 47.91 -18.89
N SER A 559 38.94 48.64 -17.86
CA SER A 559 37.63 48.79 -17.20
C SER A 559 36.66 49.75 -17.96
N ASN A 560 36.76 49.92 -19.25
CA ASN A 560 35.91 50.88 -19.99
C ASN A 560 34.92 50.19 -20.92
N GLU A 561 33.64 50.50 -20.69
CA GLU A 561 32.42 49.94 -21.32
C GLU A 561 32.29 50.17 -22.84
N ASN A 562 33.28 50.67 -23.54
CA ASN A 562 33.21 51.03 -24.97
C ASN A 562 34.17 50.25 -25.86
N ALA A 563 34.78 49.19 -25.39
CA ALA A 563 35.61 48.34 -26.25
C ALA A 563 34.76 47.55 -27.22
N LYS A 564 34.48 48.11 -28.39
CA LYS A 564 34.01 47.37 -29.54
C LYS A 564 35.02 46.30 -29.87
N THR A 565 34.55 45.10 -30.13
CA THR A 565 35.28 43.90 -30.56
C THR A 565 35.96 44.20 -31.91
N ASP A 566 37.20 44.66 -31.83
CA ASP A 566 38.06 44.88 -32.96
C ASP A 566 39.18 43.82 -32.94
N ASP A 567 39.30 43.03 -33.99
CA ASP A 567 40.30 41.95 -34.12
C ASP A 567 41.73 42.41 -33.84
N SER A 568 42.02 43.67 -34.18
CA SER A 568 43.33 44.31 -33.91
C SER A 568 43.68 44.39 -32.43
N LEU A 569 42.67 44.46 -31.56
CA LEU A 569 42.82 44.58 -30.13
C LEU A 569 43.30 43.26 -29.51
N TYR A 570 42.69 42.14 -29.93
CA TYR A 570 43.06 40.79 -29.47
C TYR A 570 44.47 40.41 -29.96
N ILE A 571 44.82 40.78 -31.18
CA ILE A 571 46.19 40.61 -31.70
C ILE A 571 47.19 41.37 -30.83
N GLY A 572 46.85 42.59 -30.44
CA GLY A 572 47.70 43.40 -29.55
C GLY A 572 47.88 42.81 -28.17
N ILE A 573 46.81 42.24 -27.62
CA ILE A 573 46.88 41.56 -26.34
C ILE A 573 47.69 40.27 -26.45
N TYR A 574 47.50 39.45 -27.50
CA TYR A 574 48.30 38.27 -27.72
C TYR A 574 49.78 38.57 -27.83
N GLU A 575 50.17 39.59 -28.67
CA GLU A 575 51.54 40.03 -28.83
C GLU A 575 52.18 40.51 -27.51
N LYS A 576 51.38 41.15 -26.63
CA LYS A 576 51.80 41.63 -25.31
C LYS A 576 52.05 40.50 -24.33
N TYR A 577 51.21 39.46 -24.38
CA TYR A 577 51.22 38.41 -23.40
C TYR A 577 51.80 37.06 -23.86
N LYS A 578 52.10 36.87 -25.16
CA LYS A 578 52.66 35.62 -25.72
C LYS A 578 53.96 35.17 -25.06
N ASN A 579 54.72 36.08 -24.52
CA ASN A 579 55.97 35.80 -23.79
C ASN A 579 55.79 35.66 -22.29
N LYS A 580 54.60 36.00 -21.77
CA LYS A 580 54.24 35.95 -20.36
C LYS A 580 53.54 34.64 -20.00
N TYR A 581 52.82 34.06 -20.99
CA TYR A 581 52.06 32.83 -20.80
C TYR A 581 52.51 31.80 -21.82
N LEU A 582 52.64 30.52 -21.39
CA LEU A 582 52.86 29.38 -22.25
C LEU A 582 51.50 28.89 -22.76
N PHE A 583 51.26 29.09 -24.04
CA PHE A 583 50.06 28.52 -24.67
C PHE A 583 50.26 27.02 -24.91
N PRO A 584 49.22 26.20 -24.72
CA PRO A 584 49.34 24.77 -24.93
C PRO A 584 49.62 24.46 -26.42
N THR A 585 50.62 23.62 -26.67
CA THR A 585 50.94 23.14 -28.02
C THR A 585 50.11 21.89 -28.41
N SER A 586 49.53 21.24 -27.41
CA SER A 586 48.60 20.14 -27.60
C SER A 586 47.73 19.96 -26.35
N PHE A 587 46.56 19.45 -26.54
CA PHE A 587 45.65 19.07 -25.42
C PHE A 587 44.98 17.73 -25.71
N ASN A 588 44.52 17.11 -24.67
CA ASN A 588 43.69 15.91 -24.80
C ASN A 588 42.24 16.32 -24.88
N CYS A 589 41.56 15.88 -25.90
CA CYS A 589 40.12 16.02 -26.06
C CYS A 589 39.44 14.68 -25.81
N PHE A 590 38.38 14.70 -25.05
CA PHE A 590 37.55 13.51 -24.80
C PHE A 590 36.20 13.70 -25.50
N ILE A 591 35.87 12.77 -26.36
CA ILE A 591 34.58 12.70 -27.02
C ILE A 591 34.02 11.31 -26.71
N LEU A 592 32.87 11.27 -26.12
CA LEU A 592 32.21 10.00 -25.73
C LEU A 592 33.16 9.03 -24.96
N GLU A 593 33.88 9.56 -23.98
CA GLU A 593 34.90 8.83 -23.18
C GLU A 593 36.15 8.40 -23.97
N LYS A 594 36.27 8.70 -25.24
CA LYS A 594 37.45 8.38 -26.08
C LYS A 594 38.41 9.53 -26.11
N LYS A 595 39.66 9.26 -25.74
CA LYS A 595 40.71 10.26 -25.63
C LYS A 595 41.37 10.52 -27.01
N TYR A 596 41.41 11.76 -27.41
CA TYR A 596 42.13 12.25 -28.57
C TYR A 596 43.24 13.19 -28.11
N ASN A 597 44.46 13.01 -28.62
CA ASN A 597 45.55 13.93 -28.43
C ASN A 597 45.63 14.83 -29.68
N ILE A 598 45.28 16.10 -29.50
CA ILE A 598 45.15 17.05 -30.59
C ILE A 598 46.21 18.12 -30.45
N LYS A 599 46.94 18.38 -31.53
CA LYS A 599 47.91 19.46 -31.59
C LYS A 599 47.17 20.79 -31.67
N CYS A 600 47.51 21.71 -30.81
CA CYS A 600 47.01 23.07 -30.84
C CYS A 600 47.87 23.93 -31.75
N GLY A 601 47.26 24.60 -32.73
CA GLY A 601 47.91 25.60 -33.56
C GLY A 601 47.48 26.99 -33.09
N VAL A 602 48.42 27.81 -32.66
CA VAL A 602 48.18 29.26 -32.46
C VAL A 602 48.81 29.97 -33.63
N SER A 603 47.99 30.43 -34.58
CA SER A 603 48.41 31.34 -35.65
C SER A 603 47.76 32.69 -35.42
N ILE A 604 48.49 33.77 -35.64
CA ILE A 604 47.93 35.13 -35.55
C ILE A 604 46.79 35.29 -36.57
N ASP A 605 46.90 34.62 -37.72
CA ASP A 605 45.86 34.59 -38.74
C ASP A 605 44.68 33.66 -38.42
N GLY A 606 44.72 32.89 -37.27
CA GLY A 606 43.71 31.98 -36.85
C GLY A 606 42.80 32.47 -35.75
N PHE A 607 42.95 33.71 -35.29
CA PHE A 607 42.03 34.35 -34.38
C PHE A 607 40.79 34.84 -35.12
N TYR A 608 39.83 33.98 -35.24
CA TYR A 608 38.51 34.39 -35.69
C TYR A 608 37.72 34.81 -34.47
N VAL A 609 37.61 36.09 -34.24
CA VAL A 609 36.69 36.65 -33.23
C VAL A 609 35.33 36.84 -33.88
N ASN A 610 34.53 35.83 -33.85
CA ASN A 610 33.12 36.04 -34.09
C ASN A 610 32.52 36.59 -32.77
N GLY A 611 32.25 37.86 -32.70
CA GLY A 611 31.85 38.61 -31.52
C GLY A 611 30.53 38.17 -30.86
N LYS A 612 30.01 36.99 -31.20
CA LYS A 612 28.74 36.51 -30.73
C LYS A 612 28.78 35.10 -30.08
N ASN A 613 29.87 34.34 -30.18
CA ASN A 613 29.86 32.94 -29.70
C ASN A 613 31.09 32.63 -28.85
N ASP A 614 30.98 32.89 -27.57
CA ASP A 614 31.91 32.47 -26.52
C ASP A 614 31.84 30.96 -26.37
N GLY A 615 32.61 30.16 -26.99
CA GLY A 615 32.60 28.68 -26.88
C GLY A 615 32.76 27.94 -28.21
N THR A 616 33.10 28.68 -29.28
CA THR A 616 33.32 28.07 -30.58
C THR A 616 34.74 27.47 -30.68
N ILE A 617 34.82 26.19 -31.05
CA ILE A 617 36.06 25.51 -31.39
C ILE A 617 36.07 25.31 -32.88
N ILE A 618 37.12 25.80 -33.52
CA ILE A 618 37.31 25.69 -34.95
C ILE A 618 38.16 24.46 -35.24
N LEU A 619 37.65 23.55 -36.08
CA LEU A 619 38.29 22.31 -36.49
C LEU A 619 38.62 22.32 -37.99
N SER A 620 39.60 21.53 -38.38
CA SER A 620 39.73 21.15 -39.79
C SER A 620 38.55 20.30 -40.22
N ASP A 621 38.18 20.33 -41.50
CA ASP A 621 37.06 19.54 -42.02
C ASP A 621 37.22 18.04 -41.75
N GLU A 622 38.45 17.53 -41.86
CA GLU A 622 38.78 16.11 -41.61
C GLU A 622 38.57 15.75 -40.15
N LEU A 623 38.97 16.59 -39.21
CA LEU A 623 38.83 16.37 -37.79
C LEU A 623 37.37 16.52 -37.35
N TYR A 624 36.67 17.51 -37.91
CA TYR A 624 35.21 17.66 -37.70
C TYR A 624 34.45 16.43 -38.18
N GLN A 625 34.74 15.92 -39.37
CA GLN A 625 34.07 14.72 -39.88
C GLN A 625 34.36 13.49 -39.00
N THR A 626 35.60 13.36 -38.52
CA THR A 626 35.94 12.26 -37.58
C THR A 626 35.12 12.34 -36.31
N PHE A 627 34.94 13.51 -35.74
CA PHE A 627 34.14 13.71 -34.53
C PHE A 627 32.65 13.50 -34.80
N TYR A 628 32.16 14.01 -35.93
CA TYR A 628 30.80 13.84 -36.38
C TYR A 628 30.45 12.34 -36.56
N ASP A 629 31.31 11.54 -37.18
CA ASP A 629 31.10 10.13 -37.38
C ASP A 629 31.13 9.34 -36.05
N GLU A 630 31.96 9.75 -35.11
CA GLU A 630 32.00 9.13 -33.79
C GLU A 630 30.77 9.46 -32.91
N ILE A 631 30.38 10.72 -32.89
CA ILE A 631 29.17 11.16 -32.18
C ILE A 631 27.95 10.57 -32.85
N GLY A 632 27.87 10.61 -34.16
CA GLY A 632 26.93 9.92 -35.06
C GLY A 632 25.45 10.11 -34.71
N GLY A 633 25.14 11.10 -33.90
CA GLY A 633 23.77 11.40 -33.48
C GLY A 633 23.20 12.60 -34.23
N ARG A 634 21.98 12.48 -34.71
CA ARG A 634 21.28 13.54 -35.47
C ARG A 634 20.28 14.30 -34.65
N TYR A 635 19.79 13.69 -33.58
CA TYR A 635 18.69 14.24 -32.80
C TYR A 635 19.14 14.52 -31.36
N ASN A 636 18.91 15.71 -30.89
CA ASN A 636 19.02 15.99 -29.46
C ASN A 636 17.78 15.48 -28.74
N TYR A 637 16.63 15.58 -29.42
CA TYR A 637 15.32 15.27 -28.81
C TYR A 637 14.49 14.38 -29.72
N LEU A 638 13.73 13.46 -29.08
CA LEU A 638 12.65 12.73 -29.73
C LEU A 638 11.33 13.02 -28.99
N PHE A 639 10.39 13.63 -29.67
CA PHE A 639 9.05 13.81 -29.15
C PHE A 639 8.21 12.58 -29.44
N ILE A 640 7.57 12.05 -28.42
CA ILE A 640 6.71 10.86 -28.47
C ILE A 640 5.30 11.20 -27.98
N SER A 641 4.29 10.54 -28.52
CA SER A 641 2.91 10.68 -28.04
C SER A 641 2.78 10.11 -26.63
N ALA A 642 2.20 10.88 -25.71
CA ALA A 642 2.03 10.51 -24.31
C ALA A 642 0.91 9.50 -24.05
N GLU A 643 0.11 9.14 -25.04
CA GLU A 643 -1.03 8.23 -24.89
C GLU A 643 -0.64 6.76 -24.69
N SER A 644 0.52 6.37 -25.22
CA SER A 644 0.96 4.97 -25.19
C SER A 644 1.50 4.53 -23.82
N ASN A 645 1.06 3.40 -23.31
CA ASN A 645 1.65 2.77 -22.13
C ASN A 645 3.15 2.40 -22.32
N ALA A 646 3.61 2.28 -23.56
CA ALA A 646 5.01 1.98 -23.89
C ALA A 646 5.98 3.08 -23.42
N ILE A 647 5.51 4.31 -23.26
CA ILE A 647 6.35 5.40 -22.75
C ILE A 647 6.84 5.16 -21.32
N LYS A 648 6.13 4.35 -20.52
CA LYS A 648 6.49 4.07 -19.12
C LYS A 648 7.91 3.52 -18.98
N GLN A 649 8.41 2.80 -19.97
CA GLN A 649 9.78 2.27 -19.93
C GLN A 649 10.85 3.36 -19.98
N TYR A 650 10.52 4.54 -20.51
CA TYR A 650 11.41 5.70 -20.59
C TYR A 650 11.23 6.67 -19.40
N ILE A 651 10.21 6.48 -18.58
CA ILE A 651 9.98 7.23 -17.34
C ILE A 651 10.92 6.66 -16.26
N ARG A 652 12.14 7.14 -16.20
CA ARG A 652 13.17 6.67 -15.27
C ARG A 652 13.98 7.85 -14.74
N PRO A 653 14.28 7.90 -13.42
CA PRO A 653 15.17 8.94 -12.88
C PRO A 653 16.62 8.79 -13.35
N LYS A 654 17.03 7.58 -13.75
CA LYS A 654 18.36 7.26 -14.31
C LYS A 654 18.20 6.25 -15.43
N GLY A 655 19.00 6.37 -16.48
CA GLY A 655 19.01 5.47 -17.65
C GLY A 655 19.49 6.18 -18.90
N THR A 656 19.84 5.42 -19.93
CA THR A 656 20.37 5.97 -21.20
C THR A 656 19.32 6.81 -21.93
N PHE A 657 18.08 6.36 -22.01
CA PHE A 657 16.97 7.12 -22.60
C PHE A 657 15.95 7.44 -21.52
N ARG A 658 15.60 8.71 -21.38
CA ARG A 658 14.67 9.20 -20.36
C ARG A 658 13.71 10.21 -20.92
N ILE A 659 12.51 10.20 -20.39
CA ILE A 659 11.58 11.31 -20.58
C ILE A 659 12.05 12.48 -19.71
N ASP A 660 12.21 13.61 -20.34
CA ASP A 660 12.53 14.88 -19.70
C ASP A 660 11.37 15.85 -19.90
N ASN A 661 10.65 16.10 -18.82
CA ASN A 661 9.63 17.12 -18.76
C ASN A 661 9.48 17.61 -17.31
N PHE A 662 8.85 18.76 -17.12
CA PHE A 662 8.70 19.38 -15.80
C PHE A 662 7.96 18.48 -14.79
N ILE A 663 7.11 17.53 -15.24
CA ILE A 663 6.42 16.59 -14.35
C ILE A 663 7.42 15.57 -13.82
N VAL A 664 8.25 14.99 -14.69
CA VAL A 664 9.31 14.04 -14.28
C VAL A 664 10.25 14.71 -13.29
N GLU A 665 10.69 15.92 -13.60
CA GLU A 665 11.57 16.69 -12.74
C GLU A 665 10.91 16.99 -11.38
N SER A 666 9.69 17.52 -11.39
CA SER A 666 8.94 17.83 -10.17
C SER A 666 8.72 16.58 -9.31
N ILE A 667 8.27 15.47 -9.92
CA ILE A 667 8.03 14.23 -9.17
C ILE A 667 9.36 13.64 -8.66
N THR A 668 10.43 13.70 -9.44
CA THR A 668 11.77 13.26 -9.00
C THR A 668 12.24 14.03 -7.77
N LYS A 669 12.04 15.33 -7.76
CA LYS A 669 12.36 16.21 -6.62
C LYS A 669 11.55 15.85 -5.37
N TYR A 670 10.26 15.54 -5.51
CA TYR A 670 9.39 15.15 -4.39
C TYR A 670 9.42 13.67 -4.06
N TRP A 671 10.01 12.83 -4.91
CA TRP A 671 10.02 11.37 -4.72
C TRP A 671 10.74 10.92 -3.44
N SER A 672 11.81 11.60 -3.08
CA SER A 672 12.51 11.37 -1.82
C SER A 672 11.62 11.67 -0.61
N ILE A 673 10.86 12.76 -0.68
CA ILE A 673 9.90 13.16 0.36
C ILE A 673 8.78 12.12 0.49
N ILE A 674 8.21 11.68 -0.63
CA ILE A 674 7.16 10.65 -0.67
C ILE A 674 7.67 9.34 -0.04
N ASN A 675 8.90 8.92 -0.35
CA ASN A 675 9.51 7.75 0.27
C ASN A 675 9.76 7.94 1.77
N THR A 676 10.19 9.12 2.20
CA THR A 676 10.34 9.43 3.63
C THR A 676 8.99 9.35 4.36
N ILE A 677 7.92 9.92 3.77
CA ILE A 677 6.56 9.80 4.33
C ILE A 677 6.14 8.34 4.45
N LYS A 678 6.40 7.53 3.41
CA LYS A 678 6.13 6.09 3.43
C LYS A 678 6.85 5.40 4.59
N ASP A 679 8.14 5.66 4.77
CA ASP A 679 8.95 5.01 5.81
C ASP A 679 8.53 5.45 7.22
N VAL A 680 8.25 6.74 7.41
CA VAL A 680 7.69 7.27 8.67
C VAL A 680 6.32 6.64 8.96
N ALA A 681 5.46 6.51 7.96
CA ALA A 681 4.16 5.88 8.13
C ALA A 681 4.27 4.38 8.46
N TYR A 682 5.26 3.65 7.93
CA TYR A 682 5.55 2.27 8.36
C TYR A 682 5.98 2.19 9.83
N ILE A 683 6.86 3.07 10.27
CA ILE A 683 7.31 3.13 11.66
C ILE A 683 6.12 3.43 12.59
N LEU A 684 5.34 4.45 12.27
CA LEU A 684 4.14 4.81 13.04
C LEU A 684 3.12 3.66 13.07
N SER A 685 2.88 3.02 11.92
CA SER A 685 2.02 1.84 11.86
C SER A 685 2.51 0.75 12.81
N GLY A 686 3.81 0.45 12.83
CA GLY A 686 4.40 -0.55 13.72
C GLY A 686 4.21 -0.21 15.20
N VAL A 687 4.46 1.03 15.59
CA VAL A 687 4.29 1.51 16.96
C VAL A 687 2.83 1.39 17.40
N PHE A 688 1.91 1.94 16.62
CA PHE A 688 0.47 1.86 16.94
C PHE A 688 -0.07 0.43 16.89
N ALA A 689 0.48 -0.44 16.02
CA ALA A 689 0.09 -1.84 15.97
C ALA A 689 0.45 -2.58 17.27
N ILE A 690 1.61 -2.32 17.87
CA ILE A 690 2.01 -2.93 19.16
C ILE A 690 1.01 -2.54 20.25
N PHE A 691 0.69 -1.25 20.37
CA PHE A 691 -0.31 -0.77 21.34
C PHE A 691 -1.69 -1.36 21.06
N SER A 692 -2.10 -1.40 19.81
CA SER A 692 -3.38 -1.96 19.39
C SER A 692 -3.49 -3.46 19.72
N ILE A 693 -2.43 -4.25 19.47
CA ILE A 693 -2.39 -5.68 19.85
C ILE A 693 -2.56 -5.83 21.36
N SER A 694 -1.83 -5.05 22.15
CA SER A 694 -1.92 -5.10 23.62
C SER A 694 -3.33 -4.80 24.12
N LEU A 695 -3.97 -3.76 23.60
CA LEU A 695 -5.34 -3.42 23.97
C LEU A 695 -6.35 -4.46 23.48
N PHE A 696 -6.15 -5.02 22.30
CA PHE A 696 -7.03 -6.06 21.76
C PHE A 696 -6.92 -7.36 22.56
N LEU A 697 -5.71 -7.77 22.93
CA LEU A 697 -5.51 -8.90 23.85
C LEU A 697 -6.19 -8.68 25.21
N ASN A 698 -6.07 -7.47 25.77
CA ASN A 698 -6.76 -7.13 27.01
C ASN A 698 -8.28 -7.16 26.85
N PHE A 699 -8.81 -6.59 25.76
CA PHE A 699 -10.24 -6.64 25.44
C PHE A 699 -10.75 -8.08 25.31
N MET A 700 -10.05 -8.93 24.55
CA MET A 700 -10.42 -10.33 24.36
C MET A 700 -10.28 -11.15 25.64
N SER A 701 -9.23 -10.90 26.45
CA SER A 701 -9.08 -11.56 27.75
C SER A 701 -10.24 -11.25 28.69
N GLN A 702 -10.66 -9.99 28.71
CA GLN A 702 -11.82 -9.58 29.50
C GLN A 702 -13.12 -10.22 28.96
N SER A 703 -13.29 -10.25 27.63
CA SER A 703 -14.43 -10.92 27.00
C SER A 703 -14.54 -12.39 27.41
N VAL A 704 -13.40 -13.06 27.55
CA VAL A 704 -13.36 -14.45 28.00
C VAL A 704 -13.75 -14.56 29.48
N ILE A 705 -13.27 -13.64 30.33
CA ILE A 705 -13.64 -13.62 31.76
C ILE A 705 -15.15 -13.40 31.92
N ASP A 706 -15.70 -12.42 31.22
CA ASP A 706 -17.14 -12.07 31.31
C ASP A 706 -18.04 -13.20 30.83
N LYS A 707 -17.56 -14.01 29.87
CA LYS A 707 -18.29 -15.16 29.32
C LYS A 707 -17.97 -16.48 30.04
N THR A 708 -17.18 -16.45 31.12
CA THR A 708 -16.76 -17.68 31.84
C THR A 708 -17.97 -18.55 32.24
N LYS A 709 -19.01 -17.94 32.82
CA LYS A 709 -20.25 -18.65 33.20
C LYS A 709 -20.94 -19.28 31.99
N ILE A 710 -21.05 -18.53 30.89
CA ILE A 710 -21.66 -19.03 29.63
C ILE A 710 -20.86 -20.22 29.07
N ILE A 711 -19.52 -20.12 29.10
CA ILE A 711 -18.61 -21.18 28.65
C ILE A 711 -18.83 -22.46 29.51
N GLY A 712 -18.96 -22.29 30.82
CA GLY A 712 -19.28 -23.38 31.76
C GLY A 712 -20.60 -24.08 31.40
N ILE A 713 -21.65 -23.31 31.18
CA ILE A 713 -22.98 -23.79 30.77
C ILE A 713 -22.92 -24.56 29.44
N LEU A 714 -22.20 -24.01 28.45
CA LEU A 714 -22.03 -24.65 27.16
C LEU A 714 -21.23 -25.96 27.26
N LYS A 715 -20.15 -26.00 28.05
CA LYS A 715 -19.38 -27.22 28.32
C LYS A 715 -20.20 -28.29 29.04
N ALA A 716 -21.02 -27.90 30.03
CA ALA A 716 -21.90 -28.81 30.73
C ALA A 716 -22.94 -29.43 29.78
N ASN A 717 -23.42 -28.67 28.80
CA ASN A 717 -24.33 -29.20 27.77
C ASN A 717 -23.60 -29.96 26.64
N GLY A 718 -22.30 -30.23 26.80
CA GLY A 718 -21.52 -31.05 25.92
C GLY A 718 -20.78 -30.29 24.80
N CYS A 719 -20.71 -28.96 24.85
CA CYS A 719 -19.94 -28.17 23.89
C CYS A 719 -18.44 -28.41 24.06
N ASN A 720 -17.73 -28.75 23.00
CA ASN A 720 -16.27 -28.93 23.03
C ASN A 720 -15.50 -27.61 22.82
N ASN A 721 -14.20 -27.61 23.11
CA ASN A 721 -13.36 -26.42 23.00
C ASN A 721 -13.29 -25.85 21.60
N HIS A 722 -13.32 -26.70 20.55
CA HIS A 722 -13.31 -26.22 19.16
C HIS A 722 -14.55 -25.39 18.81
N VAL A 723 -15.69 -25.87 19.31
CA VAL A 723 -16.97 -25.18 19.09
C VAL A 723 -17.04 -23.88 19.89
N LEU A 724 -16.47 -23.83 21.09
CA LEU A 724 -16.37 -22.61 21.89
C LEU A 724 -15.49 -21.54 21.23
N ASN A 725 -14.41 -21.97 20.57
CA ASN A 725 -13.51 -21.06 19.86
C ASN A 725 -14.26 -20.25 18.78
N THR A 726 -15.30 -20.82 18.16
CA THR A 726 -16.07 -20.12 17.13
C THR A 726 -16.74 -18.84 17.66
N ILE A 727 -17.09 -18.77 18.95
CA ILE A 727 -17.68 -17.57 19.56
C ILE A 727 -16.69 -16.42 19.53
N PHE A 728 -15.44 -16.66 19.92
CA PHE A 728 -14.39 -15.65 19.98
C PHE A 728 -13.85 -15.29 18.59
N ILE A 729 -13.76 -16.28 17.69
CA ILE A 729 -13.38 -16.03 16.28
C ILE A 729 -14.41 -15.11 15.61
N VAL A 730 -15.71 -15.36 15.83
CA VAL A 730 -16.79 -14.50 15.31
C VAL A 730 -16.68 -13.08 15.90
N GLU A 731 -16.44 -12.96 17.20
CA GLU A 731 -16.24 -11.65 17.85
C GLU A 731 -15.07 -10.87 17.23
N GLY A 732 -13.90 -11.49 17.10
CA GLY A 732 -12.73 -10.88 16.47
C GLY A 732 -12.93 -10.58 14.99
N PHE A 733 -13.66 -11.44 14.27
CA PHE A 733 -13.98 -11.20 12.86
C PHE A 733 -14.88 -9.97 12.66
N ILE A 734 -15.86 -9.76 13.55
CA ILE A 734 -16.72 -8.55 13.52
C ILE A 734 -15.87 -7.30 13.71
N VAL A 735 -14.96 -7.31 14.71
CA VAL A 735 -14.03 -6.19 14.94
C VAL A 735 -13.14 -5.98 13.72
N ALA A 736 -12.58 -7.05 13.15
CA ALA A 736 -11.74 -6.95 11.94
C ALA A 736 -12.47 -6.33 10.75
N CYS A 737 -13.70 -6.79 10.47
CA CYS A 737 -14.52 -6.23 9.39
C CYS A 737 -14.83 -4.74 9.60
N SER A 738 -15.17 -4.36 10.83
CA SER A 738 -15.45 -2.96 11.18
C SER A 738 -14.22 -2.08 11.01
N VAL A 739 -13.06 -2.52 11.52
CA VAL A 739 -11.78 -1.83 11.36
C VAL A 739 -11.41 -1.73 9.89
N PHE A 740 -11.50 -2.82 9.12
CA PHE A 740 -11.18 -2.82 7.70
C PHE A 740 -12.01 -1.83 6.90
N THR A 741 -13.32 -1.80 7.15
CA THR A 741 -14.23 -0.87 6.46
C THR A 741 -13.86 0.58 6.73
N ILE A 742 -13.63 0.93 8.01
CA ILE A 742 -13.29 2.31 8.40
C ILE A 742 -11.91 2.69 7.85
N VAL A 743 -10.91 1.82 7.97
CA VAL A 743 -9.56 2.05 7.46
C VAL A 743 -9.57 2.25 5.95
N THR A 744 -10.33 1.43 5.21
CA THR A 744 -10.48 1.58 3.76
C THR A 744 -11.04 2.96 3.41
N LEU A 745 -12.10 3.40 4.10
CA LEU A 745 -12.67 4.73 3.91
C LEU A 745 -11.67 5.84 4.26
N MET A 746 -10.93 5.71 5.35
CA MET A 746 -9.90 6.68 5.76
C MET A 746 -8.77 6.79 4.74
N VAL A 747 -8.25 5.67 4.25
CA VAL A 747 -7.21 5.66 3.21
C VAL A 747 -7.73 6.34 1.95
N LEU A 748 -8.94 5.99 1.48
CA LEU A 748 -9.55 6.63 0.31
C LEU A 748 -9.71 8.13 0.50
N THR A 749 -10.19 8.56 1.67
CA THR A 749 -10.38 9.98 2.00
C THR A 749 -9.05 10.75 2.01
N VAL A 750 -8.00 10.17 2.61
CA VAL A 750 -6.66 10.79 2.61
C VAL A 750 -6.15 10.99 1.18
N TYR A 751 -6.28 9.98 0.32
CA TYR A 751 -5.87 10.10 -1.09
C TYR A 751 -6.74 11.09 -1.88
N MET A 752 -8.04 11.15 -1.64
CA MET A 752 -8.92 12.15 -2.27
C MET A 752 -8.51 13.57 -1.88
N ILE A 753 -8.27 13.80 -0.58
CA ILE A 753 -7.82 15.11 -0.08
C ILE A 753 -6.45 15.46 -0.67
N PHE A 754 -5.49 14.53 -0.63
CA PHE A 754 -4.18 14.74 -1.20
C PHE A 754 -4.26 15.13 -2.69
N ASN A 755 -4.97 14.36 -3.49
CA ASN A 755 -5.11 14.63 -4.91
C ASN A 755 -5.87 15.95 -5.18
N LYS A 756 -6.84 16.35 -4.33
CA LYS A 756 -7.52 17.63 -4.47
C LYS A 756 -6.57 18.83 -4.33
N TYR A 757 -5.64 18.78 -3.38
CA TYR A 757 -4.73 19.90 -3.11
C TYR A 757 -3.41 19.82 -3.88
N TYR A 758 -2.94 18.64 -4.22
CA TYR A 758 -1.62 18.42 -4.81
C TYR A 758 -1.64 17.82 -6.22
N ALA A 759 -2.81 17.68 -6.86
CA ALA A 759 -2.92 17.14 -8.22
C ALA A 759 -2.08 17.92 -9.23
N ASN A 760 -1.86 19.21 -8.97
CA ASN A 760 -0.99 20.05 -9.80
C ASN A 760 0.51 19.71 -9.69
N ILE A 761 0.92 18.91 -8.71
CA ILE A 761 2.32 18.53 -8.49
C ILE A 761 2.48 17.02 -8.73
N VAL A 762 1.71 16.22 -7.99
CA VAL A 762 1.81 14.76 -8.02
C VAL A 762 0.42 14.15 -7.92
N PHE A 763 0.06 13.27 -8.83
CA PHE A 763 -1.16 12.47 -8.75
C PHE A 763 -0.84 11.07 -8.21
N LEU A 764 -1.29 10.79 -6.98
CA LEU A 764 -1.12 9.47 -6.36
C LEU A 764 -2.35 8.60 -6.64
N GLY A 765 -2.16 7.61 -7.49
CA GLY A 765 -3.19 6.59 -7.78
C GLY A 765 -3.41 5.64 -6.59
N ILE A 766 -4.60 5.06 -6.53
CA ILE A 766 -4.93 4.01 -5.56
C ILE A 766 -4.63 2.65 -6.19
N ASN A 767 -3.71 1.92 -5.58
CA ASN A 767 -3.37 0.57 -6.03
C ASN A 767 -4.30 -0.45 -5.37
N ILE A 768 -5.08 -1.18 -6.19
CA ILE A 768 -6.06 -2.14 -5.70
C ILE A 768 -5.43 -3.26 -4.85
N ARG A 769 -4.15 -3.59 -5.06
CA ARG A 769 -3.40 -4.61 -4.30
C ARG A 769 -3.22 -4.25 -2.82
N THR A 770 -3.35 -2.97 -2.47
CA THR A 770 -3.26 -2.50 -1.08
C THR A 770 -4.33 -3.13 -0.21
N PHE A 771 -5.56 -3.23 -0.68
CA PHE A 771 -6.70 -3.65 0.15
C PHE A 771 -6.67 -5.14 0.54
N PRO A 772 -6.38 -6.12 -0.34
CA PRO A 772 -6.24 -7.52 0.05
C PRO A 772 -5.10 -7.75 1.06
N VAL A 773 -3.96 -7.07 0.86
CA VAL A 773 -2.83 -7.17 1.79
C VAL A 773 -3.19 -6.57 3.15
N LEU A 774 -3.81 -5.41 3.17
CA LEU A 774 -4.30 -4.76 4.38
C LEU A 774 -5.32 -5.64 5.11
N ALA A 775 -6.28 -6.24 4.39
CA ALA A 775 -7.26 -7.18 4.94
C ALA A 775 -6.57 -8.38 5.61
N SER A 776 -5.51 -8.92 4.98
CA SER A 776 -4.75 -10.05 5.53
C SER A 776 -4.08 -9.68 6.86
N PHE A 777 -3.47 -8.50 6.96
CA PHE A 777 -2.87 -8.03 8.22
C PHE A 777 -3.93 -7.81 9.32
N ILE A 778 -5.08 -7.23 9.00
CA ILE A 778 -6.17 -7.01 9.97
C ILE A 778 -6.75 -8.34 10.44
N LEU A 779 -6.92 -9.33 9.54
CA LEU A 779 -7.37 -10.68 9.90
C LEU A 779 -6.36 -11.40 10.80
N LEU A 780 -5.06 -11.36 10.48
CA LEU A 780 -4.00 -11.93 11.31
C LEU A 780 -3.97 -11.29 12.70
N PHE A 781 -4.11 -9.99 12.78
CA PHE A 781 -4.24 -9.25 14.04
C PHE A 781 -5.43 -9.77 14.87
N ALA A 782 -6.61 -9.85 14.27
CA ALA A 782 -7.81 -10.31 14.96
C ALA A 782 -7.68 -11.78 15.43
N LEU A 783 -7.15 -12.67 14.59
CA LEU A 783 -6.93 -14.07 14.94
C LEU A 783 -5.93 -14.24 16.08
N SER A 784 -4.82 -13.51 16.08
CA SER A 784 -3.82 -13.56 17.15
C SER A 784 -4.41 -13.17 18.51
N GLY A 785 -5.22 -12.10 18.53
CA GLY A 785 -5.90 -11.64 19.73
C GLY A 785 -6.97 -12.61 20.27
N CYS A 786 -7.63 -13.35 19.36
CA CYS A 786 -8.66 -14.33 19.77
C CYS A 786 -8.06 -15.61 20.33
N LEU A 787 -6.95 -16.10 19.80
CA LEU A 787 -6.40 -17.41 20.15
C LEU A 787 -5.72 -17.43 21.52
N PHE A 788 -5.06 -16.36 21.91
CA PHE A 788 -4.27 -16.33 23.15
C PHE A 788 -5.10 -16.48 24.43
N PRO A 789 -6.24 -15.79 24.64
CA PRO A 789 -7.06 -15.95 25.84
C PRO A 789 -7.75 -17.31 25.94
N ILE A 790 -8.06 -17.94 24.80
CA ILE A 790 -8.75 -19.23 24.73
C ILE A 790 -7.89 -20.36 25.31
N ILE A 791 -6.57 -20.30 25.14
CA ILE A 791 -5.63 -21.30 25.64
C ILE A 791 -5.75 -21.42 27.17
N HIS A 792 -6.04 -20.34 27.87
CA HIS A 792 -6.16 -20.32 29.33
C HIS A 792 -7.39 -21.07 29.87
N ILE A 793 -8.49 -21.13 29.10
CA ILE A 793 -9.75 -21.80 29.52
C ILE A 793 -9.78 -23.26 29.08
N LYS A 794 -8.98 -23.64 28.07
CA LYS A 794 -8.98 -24.96 27.47
C LYS A 794 -8.80 -26.10 28.51
N ASN A 795 -7.99 -25.86 29.52
CA ASN A 795 -7.56 -26.88 30.46
C ASN A 795 -8.39 -26.95 31.77
N ARG A 796 -9.42 -26.10 31.92
CA ARG A 796 -10.29 -26.14 33.13
C ARG A 796 -11.49 -27.06 32.95
N SER A 797 -11.83 -27.81 34.00
CA SER A 797 -13.06 -28.64 34.00
C SER A 797 -14.31 -27.75 33.91
N PRO A 798 -15.44 -28.27 33.36
CA PRO A 798 -16.71 -27.54 33.37
C PRO A 798 -17.14 -27.14 34.80
N TYR A 799 -16.89 -27.99 35.78
CA TYR A 799 -17.19 -27.72 37.19
C TYR A 799 -16.37 -26.54 37.73
N ASP A 800 -15.04 -26.51 37.52
CA ASP A 800 -14.19 -25.39 37.95
C ASP A 800 -14.62 -24.05 37.36
N ILE A 801 -15.14 -24.11 36.16
CA ILE A 801 -15.61 -22.92 35.44
C ILE A 801 -16.92 -22.39 36.05
N ILE A 802 -17.88 -23.30 36.36
CA ILE A 802 -19.20 -22.94 36.90
C ILE A 802 -19.09 -22.53 38.37
N SER A 803 -18.27 -23.24 39.17
CA SER A 803 -18.19 -23.01 40.61
C SER A 803 -17.44 -21.74 41.02
N ARG A 804 -16.61 -21.20 40.15
CA ARG A 804 -15.83 -19.98 40.40
C ARG A 804 -16.43 -18.71 39.75
N SER A 805 -17.49 -18.86 38.98
CA SER A 805 -18.24 -17.76 38.35
C SER A 805 -19.47 -17.36 39.19
#